data_1c2a29fdc4dd3ebe52247b850d7263fb
#
_entry.id   1c2a29fdc4dd3ebe52247b850d7263fb
#
_cell.length_a   1.000
_cell.length_b   1.000
_cell.length_c   1.000
_cell.angle_alpha   90.00
_cell.angle_beta   90.00
_cell.angle_gamma   90.00
#
_symmetry.space_group_name_H-M   'P 1'
#
loop_
_entity.id
_entity.type
_entity.pdbx_description
1 polymer ?
#
loop_
_entity_poly.entity_id
_entity_poly.type
_entity_poly.pdbx_seq_one_letter_code
_entity_poly.pdbx_strand_id
1 'polypeptide(L)'
;MTEPKKGRKLWRAIVVIGVLGVAGLVWMQSTASGSPAASPTPKPTPSAVKPGSTTPKPQPPDATQPTTPGEAKDDKVIDRLPYPGDPEAEAAYVADEDRRLVEVRTVDSLARWSKTSLNSPYRIATGSAYTLVLTPRREVYTIKDLLGLAPQTFIRQPDGGYLLSEHVVIQNGATLNLASSGGLTLRLASDDKGFVSIVNYGGVLNVQGANGRPVRITSWNRDTDGPDTLTNDGRSYIRSLGGQVRFRYAELSDLGFWSGRTGGLSLTGTDRPNSGSLDTLGETMRVGKRATKEREATKGATKPETTGTTLNGAGKNSLSQVLPAGKLPLPEVDIADPEYSYVSALIQNTTVKRNAFGLFAASANGLDIRDSKFDDSLVDGIVMHRYVTNAVIDSSTADGNAGDGFVLSRATTGIVLSEIEASRNHRNGLTMSGLPLADGPSATGSSLGSYGNNTVSNSKLVDNARYGVEVIGGTNIGVNANDLQGNDMGVVVRGGAEDVSVVGNRVTEPIRQGIAIRDGVTKSVITGNIVSGGNTSVYLRDSAATVQRNTLSDADSHAISLVGSVSETKVTENTISGRGPSAIDTKRAADVNMHRWKNDEGNWHDTTPFVVTLKRFLQPLTAMWLFLAALLIFTAARGARRIRRVVHPYADKSPVTDGRTLSAGSVPVSNENHLGAR
;
A
#
# COMPACT_ATOMS: atom_id res chain seq x y z
N MET A 1 57.66 32.28 56.71
CA MET A 1 56.77 33.46 56.75
C MET A 1 56.80 34.14 55.40
N THR A 2 55.86 33.78 54.54
CA THR A 2 55.40 34.64 53.42
C THR A 2 54.16 33.98 52.83
N GLU A 3 53.02 34.63 52.95
CA GLU A 3 51.70 34.21 52.50
C GLU A 3 51.53 34.32 50.98
N PRO A 4 50.63 33.53 50.38
CA PRO A 4 50.49 33.48 48.94
C PRO A 4 49.47 34.49 48.38
N LYS A 5 49.92 35.27 47.44
CA LYS A 5 49.11 36.21 46.61
C LYS A 5 48.34 35.50 45.46
N LYS A 6 47.79 34.31 45.64
CA LYS A 6 47.09 33.56 44.55
C LYS A 6 45.57 33.78 44.46
N GLY A 7 44.90 34.27 45.49
CA GLY A 7 43.44 34.40 45.51
C GLY A 7 42.85 35.55 44.68
N ARG A 8 43.62 36.60 44.39
CA ARG A 8 43.09 37.81 43.72
C ARG A 8 43.02 37.70 42.17
N LYS A 9 43.80 36.82 41.56
CA LYS A 9 43.75 36.64 40.08
C LYS A 9 42.60 35.71 39.65
N LEU A 10 42.27 34.71 40.44
CA LEU A 10 41.18 33.80 40.13
C LEU A 10 39.80 34.49 40.21
N TRP A 11 39.67 35.41 41.15
CA TRP A 11 38.40 36.16 41.34
C TRP A 11 38.12 37.18 40.22
N ARG A 12 39.19 37.77 39.62
CA ARG A 12 39.06 38.66 38.46
C ARG A 12 38.72 37.91 37.18
N ALA A 13 39.18 36.66 37.03
CA ALA A 13 38.88 35.81 35.89
C ALA A 13 37.39 35.35 35.91
N ILE A 14 36.82 35.00 37.06
CA ILE A 14 35.42 34.58 37.17
C ILE A 14 34.47 35.75 36.93
N VAL A 15 34.79 36.95 37.34
CA VAL A 15 33.94 38.14 37.09
C VAL A 15 33.99 38.56 35.61
N VAL A 16 35.13 38.43 34.94
CA VAL A 16 35.24 38.75 33.51
C VAL A 16 34.53 37.72 32.63
N ILE A 17 34.57 36.42 32.98
CA ILE A 17 33.85 35.38 32.26
C ILE A 17 32.35 35.54 32.44
N GLY A 18 31.87 35.92 33.62
CA GLY A 18 30.44 36.17 33.89
C GLY A 18 29.88 37.37 33.10
N VAL A 19 30.64 38.44 32.98
CA VAL A 19 30.25 39.67 32.24
C VAL A 19 30.27 39.46 30.72
N LEU A 20 31.26 38.72 30.20
CA LEU A 20 31.31 38.38 28.78
C LEU A 20 30.23 37.39 28.35
N GLY A 21 29.82 36.45 29.24
CA GLY A 21 28.73 35.52 28.99
C GLY A 21 27.38 36.22 28.89
N VAL A 22 27.10 37.20 29.74
CA VAL A 22 25.87 37.99 29.71
C VAL A 22 25.80 38.92 28.50
N ALA A 23 26.93 39.54 28.11
CA ALA A 23 26.98 40.39 26.93
C ALA A 23 26.79 39.59 25.62
N GLY A 24 27.32 38.35 25.55
CA GLY A 24 27.11 37.44 24.43
C GLY A 24 25.64 36.96 24.29
N LEU A 25 24.95 36.73 25.40
CA LEU A 25 23.54 36.34 25.41
C LEU A 25 22.61 37.50 25.00
N VAL A 26 22.91 38.73 25.38
CA VAL A 26 22.15 39.91 24.94
C VAL A 26 22.37 40.21 23.46
N TRP A 27 23.57 39.95 22.92
CA TRP A 27 23.85 40.16 21.50
C TRP A 27 23.19 39.08 20.61
N MET A 28 23.07 37.83 21.08
CA MET A 28 22.34 36.76 20.34
C MET A 28 20.80 36.93 20.34
N GLN A 29 20.23 37.65 21.29
CA GLN A 29 18.77 37.90 21.31
C GLN A 29 18.37 39.11 20.44
N SER A 30 19.28 40.03 20.13
CA SER A 30 18.96 41.19 19.29
C SER A 30 18.98 40.94 17.79
N THR A 31 19.41 39.77 17.34
CA THR A 31 19.43 39.38 15.91
C THR A 31 18.26 38.47 15.48
N ALA A 32 17.31 38.13 16.36
CA ALA A 32 16.21 37.21 16.10
C ALA A 32 14.82 37.86 15.99
N SER A 33 14.72 39.17 15.83
CA SER A 33 13.43 39.85 15.66
C SER A 33 13.42 40.70 14.38
N GLY A 34 13.16 40.06 13.28
CA GLY A 34 12.85 40.65 12.00
C GLY A 34 11.90 39.77 11.22
N SER A 35 10.61 39.83 11.56
CA SER A 35 9.57 39.29 10.69
C SER A 35 9.26 40.29 9.59
N PRO A 36 9.29 39.93 8.30
CA PRO A 36 8.77 40.79 7.25
C PRO A 36 7.23 40.78 7.25
N ALA A 37 6.68 41.98 7.14
CA ALA A 37 5.26 42.22 7.04
C ALA A 37 4.64 41.56 5.82
N ALA A 38 3.46 40.99 6.00
CA ALA A 38 2.64 40.43 4.95
C ALA A 38 2.13 41.54 4.00
N SER A 39 2.39 41.38 2.70
CA SER A 39 1.77 42.17 1.64
C SER A 39 0.35 41.67 1.36
N PRO A 40 -0.60 42.54 1.01
CA PRO A 40 -2.00 42.15 0.81
C PRO A 40 -2.22 41.41 -0.49
N THR A 41 -2.97 40.33 -0.42
CA THR A 41 -3.44 39.51 -1.53
C THR A 41 -4.41 40.30 -2.43
N PRO A 42 -4.28 40.30 -3.75
CA PRO A 42 -5.29 40.86 -4.64
C PRO A 42 -6.51 39.94 -4.78
N LYS A 43 -7.71 40.55 -4.75
CA LYS A 43 -8.99 39.88 -5.01
C LYS A 43 -9.05 39.32 -6.45
N PRO A 44 -9.63 38.14 -6.68
CA PRO A 44 -9.83 37.66 -8.04
C PRO A 44 -11.00 38.38 -8.75
N THR A 45 -10.73 38.83 -9.95
CA THR A 45 -11.73 39.35 -10.90
C THR A 45 -12.33 38.17 -11.66
N PRO A 46 -13.65 38.12 -11.92
CA PRO A 46 -14.25 37.01 -12.66
C PRO A 46 -13.98 37.18 -14.15
N SER A 47 -13.27 36.23 -14.74
CA SER A 47 -13.15 36.13 -16.22
C SER A 47 -14.23 35.25 -16.79
N ALA A 48 -14.84 35.77 -17.85
CA ALA A 48 -15.91 35.15 -18.60
C ALA A 48 -15.47 33.83 -19.27
N VAL A 49 -16.28 32.81 -19.09
CA VAL A 49 -16.12 31.50 -19.73
C VAL A 49 -16.68 31.54 -21.13
N LYS A 50 -15.85 31.27 -22.15
CA LYS A 50 -16.30 30.90 -23.50
C LYS A 50 -16.53 29.39 -23.57
N PRO A 51 -17.61 28.88 -24.15
CA PRO A 51 -17.83 27.46 -24.31
C PRO A 51 -16.99 26.93 -25.48
N GLY A 52 -15.96 26.13 -25.14
CA GLY A 52 -15.22 25.32 -26.09
C GLY A 52 -15.54 23.86 -25.83
N SER A 53 -16.16 23.20 -26.81
CA SER A 53 -16.41 21.77 -26.79
C SER A 53 -15.05 21.01 -26.84
N THR A 54 -14.72 20.28 -25.79
CA THR A 54 -13.70 19.23 -25.84
C THR A 54 -14.34 17.96 -25.34
N THR A 55 -14.48 17.00 -26.23
CA THR A 55 -14.71 15.58 -25.91
C THR A 55 -13.74 15.12 -24.86
N PRO A 56 -14.16 14.40 -23.81
CA PRO A 56 -13.24 13.84 -22.85
C PRO A 56 -12.34 12.79 -23.54
N LYS A 57 -11.05 13.03 -23.56
CA LYS A 57 -10.04 12.06 -23.98
C LYS A 57 -10.15 10.83 -23.05
N PRO A 58 -10.17 9.59 -23.55
CA PRO A 58 -10.20 8.41 -22.70
C PRO A 58 -8.97 8.43 -21.80
N GLN A 59 -9.19 8.39 -20.51
CA GLN A 59 -8.13 8.29 -19.52
C GLN A 59 -7.62 6.85 -19.52
N PRO A 60 -6.32 6.60 -19.59
CA PRO A 60 -5.78 5.24 -19.50
C PRO A 60 -6.23 4.58 -18.19
N PRO A 61 -6.47 3.26 -18.15
CA PRO A 61 -6.82 2.59 -16.91
C PRO A 61 -5.71 2.80 -15.88
N ASP A 62 -6.12 3.25 -14.70
CA ASP A 62 -5.34 3.63 -13.53
C ASP A 62 -4.13 2.73 -13.26
N ALA A 63 -2.99 3.03 -13.84
CA ALA A 63 -1.70 2.56 -13.36
C ALA A 63 -1.06 3.57 -12.38
N THR A 64 -1.64 4.77 -12.26
CA THR A 64 -1.26 5.78 -11.28
C THR A 64 -2.36 5.90 -10.24
N GLN A 65 -2.11 5.39 -9.03
CA GLN A 65 -2.92 5.76 -7.87
C GLN A 65 -2.85 7.29 -7.73
N PRO A 66 -3.99 7.99 -7.58
CA PRO A 66 -3.95 9.42 -7.31
C PRO A 66 -3.16 9.65 -6.02
N THR A 67 -2.10 10.42 -6.09
CA THR A 67 -1.39 10.94 -4.93
C THR A 67 -2.40 11.73 -4.11
N THR A 68 -2.68 11.26 -2.90
CA THR A 68 -3.56 11.95 -1.97
C THR A 68 -2.98 13.35 -1.70
N PRO A 69 -3.77 14.45 -1.78
CA PRO A 69 -3.28 15.77 -1.42
C PRO A 69 -2.84 15.77 0.04
N GLY A 70 -1.54 15.76 0.28
CA GLY A 70 -0.97 15.71 1.64
C GLY A 70 0.29 14.85 1.80
N GLU A 71 0.79 14.23 0.73
CA GLU A 71 2.11 13.58 0.80
C GLU A 71 3.16 14.62 1.21
N ALA A 72 3.76 14.40 2.37
CA ALA A 72 4.83 15.26 2.86
C ALA A 72 5.97 15.24 1.83
N LYS A 73 6.56 16.42 1.59
CA LYS A 73 7.68 16.65 0.65
C LYS A 73 8.95 15.82 0.94
N ASP A 74 8.90 14.88 1.89
CA ASP A 74 10.05 14.10 2.34
C ASP A 74 10.13 12.69 1.75
N ASP A 75 9.09 12.19 1.08
CA ASP A 75 9.18 10.92 0.38
C ASP A 75 9.78 11.15 -1.01
N LYS A 76 11.04 10.74 -1.22
CA LYS A 76 11.53 10.53 -2.58
C LYS A 76 10.53 9.63 -3.27
N VAL A 77 9.85 10.15 -4.28
CA VAL A 77 9.01 9.33 -5.16
C VAL A 77 9.95 8.39 -5.90
N ILE A 78 10.10 7.17 -5.39
CA ILE A 78 10.78 6.10 -6.11
C ILE A 78 9.73 5.52 -7.02
N ASP A 79 9.73 5.96 -8.25
CA ASP A 79 8.87 5.45 -9.29
C ASP A 79 9.42 4.10 -9.79
N ARG A 80 8.49 3.29 -10.33
CA ARG A 80 8.86 2.09 -11.08
C ARG A 80 9.83 2.45 -12.23
N LEU A 81 10.55 1.47 -12.73
CA LEU A 81 11.26 1.66 -14.00
C LEU A 81 10.27 2.07 -15.10
N PRO A 82 10.67 2.97 -16.00
CA PRO A 82 9.82 3.34 -17.11
C PRO A 82 9.49 2.11 -17.96
N TYR A 83 8.21 1.96 -18.31
CA TYR A 83 7.77 0.91 -19.19
C TYR A 83 8.42 1.10 -20.58
N PRO A 84 9.00 0.06 -21.17
CA PRO A 84 9.77 0.19 -22.43
C PRO A 84 8.91 0.41 -23.68
N GLY A 85 7.59 0.15 -23.61
CA GLY A 85 6.65 0.33 -24.71
C GLY A 85 5.96 1.69 -24.70
N ASP A 86 4.98 1.84 -25.61
CA ASP A 86 4.11 3.02 -25.70
C ASP A 86 2.68 2.67 -25.29
N PRO A 87 2.27 2.95 -24.04
CA PRO A 87 0.92 2.63 -23.55
C PRO A 87 -0.23 3.25 -24.38
N GLU A 88 -0.02 4.42 -25.01
CA GLU A 88 -1.05 5.06 -25.84
C GLU A 88 -1.22 4.31 -27.18
N ALA A 89 -0.14 3.92 -27.82
CA ALA A 89 -0.18 3.11 -29.04
C ALA A 89 -0.72 1.70 -28.75
N GLU A 90 -0.25 1.07 -27.68
CA GLU A 90 -0.66 -0.28 -27.26
C GLU A 90 -2.14 -0.36 -26.87
N ALA A 91 -2.75 0.74 -26.38
CA ALA A 91 -4.18 0.79 -26.09
C ALA A 91 -5.06 0.53 -27.32
N ALA A 92 -4.58 0.85 -28.51
CA ALA A 92 -5.29 0.54 -29.75
C ALA A 92 -5.34 -0.98 -29.99
N TYR A 93 -4.24 -1.70 -29.76
CA TYR A 93 -4.21 -3.16 -29.86
C TYR A 93 -5.10 -3.83 -28.84
N VAL A 94 -5.17 -3.30 -27.60
CA VAL A 94 -6.11 -3.79 -26.59
C VAL A 94 -7.56 -3.65 -27.07
N ALA A 95 -7.91 -2.51 -27.67
CA ALA A 95 -9.25 -2.26 -28.19
C ALA A 95 -9.58 -3.19 -29.38
N ASP A 96 -8.60 -3.48 -30.24
CA ASP A 96 -8.78 -4.40 -31.35
C ASP A 96 -8.97 -5.83 -30.87
N GLU A 97 -8.22 -6.26 -29.86
CA GLU A 97 -8.40 -7.57 -29.24
C GLU A 97 -9.76 -7.72 -28.55
N ASP A 98 -10.21 -6.70 -27.82
CA ASP A 98 -11.56 -6.70 -27.24
C ASP A 98 -12.64 -6.78 -28.35
N ARG A 99 -12.46 -6.06 -29.47
CA ARG A 99 -13.37 -6.12 -30.62
C ARG A 99 -13.39 -7.52 -31.23
N ARG A 100 -12.22 -8.14 -31.45
CA ARG A 100 -12.10 -9.53 -31.93
C ARG A 100 -12.89 -10.50 -31.05
N LEU A 101 -12.74 -10.38 -29.72
CA LEU A 101 -13.46 -11.23 -28.77
C LEU A 101 -14.97 -11.00 -28.80
N VAL A 102 -15.43 -9.77 -29.02
CA VAL A 102 -16.86 -9.46 -29.22
C VAL A 102 -17.39 -10.14 -30.49
N GLU A 103 -16.62 -10.17 -31.58
CA GLU A 103 -17.01 -10.86 -32.81
C GLU A 103 -17.17 -12.37 -32.57
N VAL A 104 -16.23 -13.02 -31.88
CA VAL A 104 -16.33 -14.44 -31.49
C VAL A 104 -17.59 -14.71 -30.68
N ARG A 105 -17.88 -13.86 -29.68
CA ARG A 105 -19.09 -13.95 -28.85
C ARG A 105 -20.37 -13.77 -29.68
N THR A 106 -20.34 -12.86 -30.63
CA THR A 106 -21.50 -12.59 -31.50
C THR A 106 -21.86 -13.81 -32.34
N VAL A 107 -20.87 -14.50 -32.92
CA VAL A 107 -21.08 -15.73 -33.67
C VAL A 107 -21.70 -16.82 -32.78
N ASP A 108 -21.18 -17.02 -31.58
CA ASP A 108 -21.69 -17.98 -30.62
C ASP A 108 -23.13 -17.63 -30.15
N SER A 109 -23.39 -16.37 -29.87
CA SER A 109 -24.72 -15.90 -29.48
C SER A 109 -25.75 -16.06 -30.61
N LEU A 110 -25.36 -15.73 -31.85
CA LEU A 110 -26.21 -15.93 -33.03
C LEU A 110 -26.52 -17.42 -33.28
N ALA A 111 -25.53 -18.27 -33.12
CA ALA A 111 -25.72 -19.73 -33.23
C ALA A 111 -26.73 -20.25 -32.18
N ARG A 112 -26.56 -19.84 -30.94
CA ARG A 112 -27.51 -20.18 -29.84
C ARG A 112 -28.91 -19.63 -30.13
N TRP A 113 -29.00 -18.39 -30.60
CA TRP A 113 -30.31 -17.79 -30.91
C TRP A 113 -31.01 -18.47 -32.08
N SER A 114 -30.27 -18.87 -33.12
CA SER A 114 -30.80 -19.63 -34.26
C SER A 114 -31.02 -21.11 -33.95
N LYS A 115 -30.77 -21.56 -32.73
CA LYS A 115 -30.78 -22.96 -32.28
C LYS A 115 -29.87 -23.86 -33.13
N THR A 116 -28.83 -23.28 -33.71
CA THR A 116 -27.83 -24.01 -34.47
C THR A 116 -26.71 -24.39 -33.50
N SER A 117 -26.47 -25.69 -33.37
CA SER A 117 -25.38 -26.19 -32.52
C SER A 117 -24.05 -26.10 -33.29
N LEU A 118 -23.12 -25.31 -32.80
CA LEU A 118 -21.73 -25.27 -33.29
C LEU A 118 -20.93 -26.39 -32.61
N ASN A 119 -21.12 -27.63 -33.10
CA ASN A 119 -20.50 -28.83 -32.49
C ASN A 119 -19.07 -29.11 -33.00
N SER A 120 -18.62 -28.41 -34.01
CA SER A 120 -17.29 -28.59 -34.60
C SER A 120 -16.48 -27.30 -34.51
N PRO A 121 -15.17 -27.37 -34.28
CA PRO A 121 -14.30 -26.23 -34.33
C PRO A 121 -14.43 -25.46 -35.63
N TYR A 122 -14.38 -24.14 -35.55
CA TYR A 122 -14.51 -23.26 -36.71
C TYR A 122 -13.48 -22.13 -36.65
N ARG A 123 -13.30 -21.45 -37.77
CA ARG A 123 -12.44 -20.29 -37.89
C ARG A 123 -13.23 -19.05 -38.23
N ILE A 124 -12.79 -17.93 -37.66
CA ILE A 124 -13.29 -16.59 -38.01
C ILE A 124 -12.08 -15.79 -38.54
N ALA A 125 -12.27 -15.10 -39.63
CA ALA A 125 -11.31 -14.11 -40.10
C ALA A 125 -11.51 -12.83 -39.29
N THR A 126 -10.59 -12.52 -38.38
CA THR A 126 -10.69 -11.36 -37.48
C THR A 126 -9.36 -10.58 -37.56
N GLY A 127 -9.42 -9.36 -38.03
CA GLY A 127 -8.22 -8.52 -38.16
C GLY A 127 -7.18 -9.11 -39.13
N SER A 128 -5.91 -9.10 -38.69
CA SER A 128 -4.77 -9.58 -39.49
C SER A 128 -4.57 -11.10 -39.44
N ALA A 129 -5.17 -11.79 -38.50
CA ALA A 129 -5.04 -13.22 -38.30
C ALA A 129 -6.40 -13.92 -38.19
N TYR A 130 -6.40 -15.24 -38.41
CA TYR A 130 -7.56 -16.08 -38.12
C TYR A 130 -7.67 -16.33 -36.62
N THR A 131 -8.92 -16.60 -36.16
CA THR A 131 -9.21 -17.11 -34.83
C THR A 131 -9.81 -18.50 -34.94
N LEU A 132 -9.10 -19.50 -34.48
CA LEU A 132 -9.60 -20.87 -34.32
C LEU A 132 -10.40 -20.95 -33.01
N VAL A 133 -11.68 -21.31 -33.11
CA VAL A 133 -12.58 -21.47 -31.98
C VAL A 133 -12.77 -22.96 -31.70
N LEU A 134 -12.34 -23.39 -30.50
CA LEU A 134 -12.52 -24.74 -29.99
C LEU A 134 -13.87 -24.83 -29.29
N THR A 135 -14.78 -25.57 -29.88
CA THR A 135 -16.18 -25.74 -29.40
C THR A 135 -16.29 -26.82 -28.32
N PRO A 136 -17.39 -26.84 -27.54
CA PRO A 136 -17.63 -27.83 -26.53
C PRO A 136 -17.60 -29.26 -27.11
N ARG A 137 -16.84 -30.16 -26.49
CA ARG A 137 -16.85 -31.60 -26.77
C ARG A 137 -16.42 -32.39 -25.52
N ARG A 138 -16.74 -33.71 -25.49
CA ARG A 138 -16.36 -34.57 -24.37
C ARG A 138 -14.89 -34.86 -24.28
N GLU A 139 -14.23 -35.07 -25.43
CA GLU A 139 -12.80 -35.30 -25.51
C GLU A 139 -12.03 -34.01 -25.41
N VAL A 140 -10.90 -34.04 -24.71
CA VAL A 140 -10.01 -32.88 -24.61
C VAL A 140 -9.31 -32.61 -25.96
N TYR A 141 -9.13 -31.34 -26.30
CA TYR A 141 -8.30 -30.96 -27.42
C TYR A 141 -6.82 -31.09 -27.01
N THR A 142 -6.03 -31.66 -27.91
CA THR A 142 -4.60 -31.92 -27.72
C THR A 142 -3.78 -31.24 -28.81
N ILE A 143 -2.46 -31.29 -28.70
CA ILE A 143 -1.54 -30.84 -29.72
C ILE A 143 -1.80 -31.53 -31.07
N LYS A 144 -2.16 -32.85 -31.04
CA LYS A 144 -2.51 -33.59 -32.23
C LYS A 144 -3.75 -33.05 -32.93
N ASP A 145 -4.75 -32.64 -32.13
CA ASP A 145 -5.96 -32.01 -32.68
C ASP A 145 -5.64 -30.67 -33.31
N LEU A 146 -4.80 -29.84 -32.66
CA LEU A 146 -4.38 -28.56 -33.23
C LEU A 146 -3.64 -28.74 -34.55
N LEU A 147 -2.76 -29.72 -34.68
CA LEU A 147 -2.07 -30.06 -35.96
C LEU A 147 -3.07 -30.44 -37.06
N GLY A 148 -4.15 -31.14 -36.69
CA GLY A 148 -5.20 -31.51 -37.63
C GLY A 148 -6.13 -30.37 -38.01
N LEU A 149 -6.48 -29.51 -37.04
CA LEU A 149 -7.40 -28.38 -37.21
C LEU A 149 -6.73 -27.19 -37.87
N ALA A 150 -5.44 -26.99 -37.65
CA ALA A 150 -4.69 -25.82 -38.05
C ALA A 150 -3.38 -26.13 -38.78
N PRO A 151 -3.36 -27.00 -39.79
CA PRO A 151 -2.13 -27.52 -40.40
C PRO A 151 -1.25 -26.45 -41.06
N GLN A 152 -1.81 -25.27 -41.38
CA GLN A 152 -1.07 -24.16 -41.99
C GLN A 152 -0.56 -23.14 -40.99
N THR A 153 -1.16 -23.08 -39.80
CA THR A 153 -0.93 -22.02 -38.80
C THR A 153 -0.44 -22.59 -37.45
N PHE A 154 -0.49 -23.92 -37.29
CA PHE A 154 0.14 -24.64 -36.19
C PHE A 154 1.14 -25.64 -36.71
N ILE A 155 2.41 -25.23 -36.81
CA ILE A 155 3.44 -25.95 -37.57
C ILE A 155 4.51 -26.45 -36.61
N ARG A 156 4.88 -27.73 -36.80
CA ARG A 156 6.02 -28.29 -36.08
C ARG A 156 7.34 -27.73 -36.65
N GLN A 157 8.20 -27.24 -35.78
CA GLN A 157 9.48 -26.67 -36.11
C GLN A 157 10.58 -27.75 -36.16
N PRO A 158 11.71 -27.48 -36.84
CA PRO A 158 12.82 -28.44 -36.96
C PRO A 158 13.42 -28.90 -35.64
N ASP A 159 13.41 -28.05 -34.62
CA ASP A 159 13.87 -28.35 -33.25
C ASP A 159 12.86 -29.18 -32.42
N GLY A 160 11.73 -29.56 -33.01
CA GLY A 160 10.67 -30.31 -32.37
C GLY A 160 9.64 -29.46 -31.64
N GLY A 161 9.83 -28.14 -31.55
CA GLY A 161 8.84 -27.19 -31.03
C GLY A 161 7.69 -26.94 -32.00
N TYR A 162 6.76 -26.10 -31.64
CA TYR A 162 5.61 -25.73 -32.48
C TYR A 162 5.50 -24.20 -32.56
N LEU A 163 5.12 -23.72 -33.75
CA LEU A 163 4.79 -22.32 -33.99
C LEU A 163 3.28 -22.21 -34.24
N LEU A 164 2.60 -21.39 -33.47
CA LEU A 164 1.20 -21.02 -33.64
C LEU A 164 1.12 -19.62 -34.26
N SER A 165 0.46 -19.50 -35.42
CA SER A 165 0.31 -18.24 -36.17
C SER A 165 -1.15 -17.85 -36.37
N GLU A 166 -2.08 -18.33 -35.53
CA GLU A 166 -3.45 -17.88 -35.46
C GLU A 166 -3.91 -17.83 -34.00
N HIS A 167 -4.89 -17.01 -33.69
CA HIS A 167 -5.46 -16.98 -32.34
C HIS A 167 -6.22 -18.25 -32.03
N VAL A 168 -6.25 -18.66 -30.77
CA VAL A 168 -7.03 -19.80 -30.29
C VAL A 168 -7.99 -19.32 -29.19
N VAL A 169 -9.28 -19.63 -29.36
CA VAL A 169 -10.32 -19.39 -28.34
C VAL A 169 -10.89 -20.73 -27.87
N ILE A 170 -10.92 -20.92 -26.55
CA ILE A 170 -11.45 -22.12 -25.91
C ILE A 170 -12.82 -21.74 -25.32
N GLN A 171 -13.90 -22.23 -25.91
CA GLN A 171 -15.26 -21.93 -25.44
C GLN A 171 -15.61 -22.68 -24.16
N ASN A 172 -16.65 -22.21 -23.49
CA ASN A 172 -17.25 -22.92 -22.36
C ASN A 172 -17.61 -24.34 -22.73
N GLY A 173 -17.24 -25.34 -21.92
CA GLY A 173 -17.39 -26.76 -22.17
C GLY A 173 -16.30 -27.38 -23.06
N ALA A 174 -15.33 -26.58 -23.59
CA ALA A 174 -14.16 -27.08 -24.25
C ALA A 174 -12.97 -27.19 -23.28
N THR A 175 -12.10 -28.16 -23.48
CA THR A 175 -10.85 -28.32 -22.73
C THR A 175 -9.68 -28.40 -23.69
N LEU A 176 -8.72 -27.49 -23.58
CA LEU A 176 -7.44 -27.59 -24.27
C LEU A 176 -6.36 -28.10 -23.32
N ASN A 177 -5.70 -29.18 -23.72
CA ASN A 177 -4.61 -29.79 -22.96
C ASN A 177 -3.28 -29.68 -23.73
N LEU A 178 -2.43 -28.77 -23.29
CA LEU A 178 -1.04 -28.62 -23.76
C LEU A 178 -0.11 -29.36 -22.78
N ALA A 179 -0.10 -30.68 -22.88
CA ALA A 179 0.65 -31.53 -21.95
C ALA A 179 1.74 -32.32 -22.67
N SER A 180 2.90 -32.43 -22.01
CA SER A 180 4.01 -33.24 -22.49
C SER A 180 4.93 -33.63 -21.32
N SER A 181 5.10 -34.93 -21.11
CA SER A 181 6.10 -35.45 -20.15
C SER A 181 7.55 -35.33 -20.64
N GLY A 182 7.74 -35.15 -21.92
CA GLY A 182 9.04 -34.95 -22.53
C GLY A 182 9.49 -33.48 -22.66
N GLY A 183 8.62 -32.57 -22.22
CA GLY A 183 8.76 -31.14 -22.49
C GLY A 183 8.08 -30.76 -23.82
N LEU A 184 7.71 -29.50 -23.94
CA LEU A 184 7.06 -28.91 -25.11
C LEU A 184 7.53 -27.47 -25.26
N THR A 185 7.87 -27.05 -26.49
CA THR A 185 8.08 -25.63 -26.78
C THR A 185 6.99 -25.16 -27.75
N LEU A 186 6.20 -24.19 -27.30
CA LEU A 186 5.16 -23.52 -28.06
C LEU A 186 5.55 -22.07 -28.30
N ARG A 187 5.78 -21.69 -29.53
CA ARG A 187 6.05 -20.33 -29.97
C ARG A 187 4.75 -19.70 -30.46
N LEU A 188 4.41 -18.55 -29.94
CA LEU A 188 3.28 -17.76 -30.40
C LEU A 188 3.80 -16.65 -31.31
N ALA A 189 3.37 -16.64 -32.56
CA ALA A 189 3.83 -15.65 -33.53
C ALA A 189 3.51 -14.23 -33.05
N SER A 190 4.55 -13.39 -33.06
CA SER A 190 4.49 -12.01 -32.55
C SER A 190 5.60 -11.23 -33.26
N ASP A 191 5.24 -10.37 -34.18
CA ASP A 191 6.15 -9.56 -34.98
C ASP A 191 5.41 -8.31 -35.52
N ASP A 192 6.04 -7.50 -36.34
CA ASP A 192 5.50 -6.28 -36.95
C ASP A 192 4.20 -6.49 -37.77
N LYS A 193 3.87 -7.71 -38.15
CA LYS A 193 2.63 -8.10 -38.86
C LYS A 193 1.47 -8.39 -37.89
N GLY A 194 1.74 -8.43 -36.58
CA GLY A 194 0.80 -8.67 -35.51
C GLY A 194 1.18 -9.88 -34.65
N PHE A 195 0.38 -10.12 -33.66
CA PHE A 195 0.58 -11.16 -32.65
C PHE A 195 -0.63 -12.09 -32.56
N VAL A 196 -0.45 -13.24 -31.94
CA VAL A 196 -1.53 -14.19 -31.67
C VAL A 196 -1.74 -14.38 -30.17
N SER A 197 -2.90 -14.87 -29.78
CA SER A 197 -3.24 -15.08 -28.38
C SER A 197 -3.97 -16.42 -28.16
N ILE A 198 -3.86 -16.94 -26.93
CA ILE A 198 -4.67 -18.06 -26.46
C ILE A 198 -5.65 -17.51 -25.43
N VAL A 199 -6.95 -17.54 -25.75
CA VAL A 199 -8.01 -17.02 -24.90
C VAL A 199 -8.91 -18.15 -24.45
N ASN A 200 -8.93 -18.39 -23.14
CA ASN A 200 -9.91 -19.29 -22.52
C ASN A 200 -11.17 -18.50 -22.19
N TYR A 201 -12.27 -18.80 -22.87
CA TYR A 201 -13.56 -18.16 -22.69
C TYR A 201 -14.55 -19.09 -21.99
N GLY A 202 -14.41 -19.21 -20.67
CA GLY A 202 -15.26 -20.08 -19.85
C GLY A 202 -14.95 -21.59 -19.91
N GLY A 203 -13.99 -22.01 -20.71
CA GLY A 203 -13.53 -23.40 -20.84
C GLY A 203 -12.45 -23.79 -19.82
N VAL A 204 -11.65 -24.79 -20.19
CA VAL A 204 -10.53 -25.27 -19.38
C VAL A 204 -9.24 -25.23 -20.19
N LEU A 205 -8.22 -24.54 -19.71
CA LEU A 205 -6.87 -24.57 -20.24
C LEU A 205 -5.95 -25.31 -19.28
N ASN A 206 -5.37 -26.43 -19.72
CA ASN A 206 -4.37 -27.17 -18.98
C ASN A 206 -3.03 -27.07 -19.70
N VAL A 207 -2.00 -26.62 -19.00
CA VAL A 207 -0.60 -26.60 -19.46
C VAL A 207 0.21 -27.42 -18.47
N GLN A 208 0.71 -28.57 -18.88
CA GLN A 208 1.36 -29.51 -17.98
C GLN A 208 2.65 -30.09 -18.57
N GLY A 209 3.76 -29.68 -18.00
CA GLY A 209 5.07 -30.31 -18.21
C GLY A 209 5.38 -31.38 -17.16
N ALA A 210 6.67 -31.64 -16.99
CA ALA A 210 7.21 -32.48 -15.95
C ALA A 210 8.42 -31.77 -15.30
N ASN A 211 8.81 -32.22 -14.13
CA ASN A 211 9.99 -31.68 -13.45
C ASN A 211 11.24 -31.79 -14.37
N GLY A 212 11.93 -30.67 -14.57
CA GLY A 212 13.08 -30.55 -15.48
C GLY A 212 12.74 -30.58 -16.97
N ARG A 213 11.44 -30.75 -17.33
CA ARG A 213 10.95 -30.78 -18.73
C ARG A 213 9.66 -29.96 -18.84
N PRO A 214 9.75 -28.63 -18.68
CA PRO A 214 8.55 -27.79 -18.67
C PRO A 214 7.91 -27.68 -20.07
N VAL A 215 6.66 -27.26 -20.07
CA VAL A 215 6.02 -26.69 -21.25
C VAL A 215 6.43 -25.23 -21.33
N ARG A 216 7.15 -24.85 -22.39
CA ARG A 216 7.59 -23.47 -22.66
C ARG A 216 6.66 -22.79 -23.62
N ILE A 217 6.18 -21.60 -23.27
CA ILE A 217 5.35 -20.76 -24.13
C ILE A 217 5.98 -19.36 -24.18
N THR A 218 6.25 -18.86 -25.39
CA THR A 218 6.91 -17.57 -25.58
C THR A 218 6.35 -16.83 -26.79
N SER A 219 6.35 -15.51 -26.78
CA SER A 219 6.19 -14.68 -27.98
C SER A 219 7.39 -14.90 -28.88
N TRP A 220 7.14 -15.03 -30.18
CA TRP A 220 8.18 -15.39 -31.13
C TRP A 220 8.15 -14.52 -32.38
N ASN A 221 9.21 -13.78 -32.57
CA ASN A 221 9.38 -12.97 -33.79
C ASN A 221 9.90 -13.87 -34.91
N ARG A 222 9.10 -14.02 -35.96
CA ARG A 222 9.41 -14.89 -37.11
C ARG A 222 10.49 -14.32 -38.01
N ASP A 223 10.67 -13.00 -37.99
CA ASP A 223 11.65 -12.34 -38.88
C ASP A 223 13.06 -12.40 -38.27
N THR A 224 13.17 -12.36 -36.93
CA THR A 224 14.45 -12.51 -36.21
C THR A 224 14.74 -13.93 -35.74
N ASP A 225 13.78 -14.86 -35.88
CA ASP A 225 13.82 -16.24 -35.39
C ASP A 225 14.22 -16.32 -33.91
N GLY A 226 13.59 -15.45 -33.07
CA GLY A 226 13.88 -15.29 -31.65
C GLY A 226 12.68 -14.87 -30.82
N PRO A 227 12.83 -14.83 -29.47
CA PRO A 227 11.80 -14.26 -28.63
C PRO A 227 11.50 -12.81 -29.00
N ASP A 228 10.22 -12.45 -29.03
CA ASP A 228 9.81 -11.08 -29.26
C ASP A 228 9.95 -10.27 -27.98
N THR A 229 10.84 -9.30 -27.98
CA THR A 229 11.14 -8.42 -26.85
C THR A 229 10.51 -7.03 -26.98
N LEU A 230 9.96 -6.69 -28.15
CA LEU A 230 9.31 -5.40 -28.40
C LEU A 230 7.86 -5.46 -27.92
N THR A 231 7.40 -4.39 -27.32
CA THR A 231 6.02 -4.29 -26.78
C THR A 231 5.15 -3.32 -27.56
N ASN A 232 5.75 -2.34 -28.19
CA ASN A 232 5.07 -1.24 -28.90
C ASN A 232 4.29 -1.66 -30.16
N ASP A 233 4.55 -2.82 -30.73
CA ASP A 233 3.77 -3.47 -31.80
C ASP A 233 2.83 -4.58 -31.27
N GLY A 234 2.77 -4.75 -29.95
CA GLY A 234 2.03 -5.78 -29.25
C GLY A 234 2.77 -7.11 -29.19
N ARG A 235 2.60 -7.85 -28.09
CA ARG A 235 3.16 -9.21 -27.93
C ARG A 235 2.06 -10.23 -27.66
N SER A 236 2.34 -11.48 -28.01
CA SER A 236 1.43 -12.60 -27.72
C SER A 236 1.09 -12.69 -26.23
N TYR A 237 -0.10 -13.16 -25.91
CA TYR A 237 -0.55 -13.30 -24.53
C TYR A 237 -1.48 -14.49 -24.33
N ILE A 238 -1.67 -14.90 -23.06
CA ILE A 238 -2.62 -15.92 -22.63
C ILE A 238 -3.63 -15.24 -21.69
N ARG A 239 -4.92 -15.33 -22.01
CA ARG A 239 -5.97 -14.71 -21.21
C ARG A 239 -7.08 -15.70 -20.87
N SER A 240 -7.57 -15.68 -19.64
CA SER A 240 -8.78 -16.41 -19.25
C SER A 240 -9.89 -15.44 -18.89
N LEU A 241 -11.00 -15.51 -19.60
CA LEU A 241 -12.26 -14.81 -19.37
C LEU A 241 -13.28 -15.78 -18.78
N GLY A 242 -13.11 -16.10 -17.50
CA GLY A 242 -13.85 -17.15 -16.84
C GLY A 242 -13.26 -18.54 -17.03
N GLY A 243 -13.90 -19.55 -16.46
CA GLY A 243 -13.46 -20.94 -16.54
C GLY A 243 -12.26 -21.29 -15.65
N GLN A 244 -11.55 -22.32 -16.01
CA GLN A 244 -10.44 -22.85 -15.22
C GLN A 244 -9.13 -22.84 -15.98
N VAL A 245 -8.05 -22.54 -15.26
CA VAL A 245 -6.70 -22.56 -15.80
C VAL A 245 -5.80 -23.39 -14.90
N ARG A 246 -4.99 -24.25 -15.47
CA ARG A 246 -4.01 -25.05 -14.72
C ARG A 246 -2.66 -24.98 -15.40
N PHE A 247 -1.67 -24.46 -14.69
CA PHE A 247 -0.27 -24.49 -15.10
C PHE A 247 0.52 -25.34 -14.11
N ARG A 248 1.22 -26.33 -14.62
CA ARG A 248 2.12 -27.15 -13.83
C ARG A 248 3.38 -27.42 -14.60
N TYR A 249 4.53 -27.14 -14.00
CA TYR A 249 5.82 -27.25 -14.68
C TYR A 249 5.80 -26.55 -16.05
N ALA A 250 5.42 -25.29 -16.04
CA ALA A 250 5.37 -24.44 -17.22
C ALA A 250 6.43 -23.32 -17.12
N GLU A 251 6.86 -22.84 -18.26
CA GLU A 251 7.72 -21.65 -18.38
C GLU A 251 7.08 -20.70 -19.40
N LEU A 252 6.67 -19.52 -18.94
CA LEU A 252 6.06 -18.47 -19.76
C LEU A 252 7.05 -17.32 -19.87
N SER A 253 7.37 -16.86 -21.08
CA SER A 253 8.33 -15.78 -21.22
C SER A 253 8.01 -14.83 -22.36
N ASP A 254 8.38 -13.57 -22.16
CA ASP A 254 8.32 -12.52 -23.17
C ASP A 254 6.90 -12.27 -23.70
N LEU A 255 5.89 -12.48 -22.86
CA LEU A 255 4.49 -12.36 -23.21
C LEU A 255 3.91 -11.02 -22.80
N GLY A 256 2.95 -10.54 -23.60
CA GLY A 256 2.08 -9.43 -23.26
C GLY A 256 2.67 -8.04 -23.43
N PHE A 257 1.78 -7.07 -23.37
CA PHE A 257 2.05 -5.64 -23.51
C PHE A 257 1.13 -4.83 -22.58
N TRP A 258 1.20 -3.50 -22.63
CA TRP A 258 0.59 -2.60 -21.67
C TRP A 258 -0.92 -2.80 -21.52
N SER A 259 -1.35 -3.65 -20.67
CA SER A 259 -2.70 -3.71 -20.08
C SER A 259 -2.80 -4.95 -19.19
N GLY A 260 -3.54 -4.89 -18.11
CA GLY A 260 -3.85 -6.10 -17.34
C GLY A 260 -4.58 -7.18 -18.16
N ARG A 261 -5.27 -6.82 -19.24
CA ARG A 261 -5.99 -7.78 -20.12
C ARG A 261 -5.08 -8.50 -21.09
N THR A 262 -4.00 -7.89 -21.50
CA THR A 262 -3.04 -8.39 -22.49
C THR A 262 -1.63 -8.53 -21.91
N GLY A 263 -1.48 -8.47 -20.60
CA GLY A 263 -0.21 -8.33 -19.90
C GLY A 263 0.68 -9.57 -19.80
N GLY A 264 0.36 -10.63 -20.50
CA GLY A 264 1.11 -11.89 -20.52
C GLY A 264 0.27 -13.05 -20.08
N LEU A 265 0.21 -13.37 -18.79
CA LEU A 265 -0.77 -14.29 -18.21
C LEU A 265 -1.85 -13.49 -17.49
N SER A 266 -3.05 -13.46 -18.07
CA SER A 266 -4.15 -12.64 -17.59
C SER A 266 -5.37 -13.48 -17.21
N LEU A 267 -5.80 -13.40 -15.96
CA LEU A 267 -6.95 -14.09 -15.40
C LEU A 267 -8.02 -13.05 -15.07
N THR A 268 -8.81 -12.66 -16.07
CA THR A 268 -9.63 -11.44 -15.93
C THR A 268 -11.09 -11.70 -15.60
N GLY A 269 -11.54 -12.95 -15.56
CA GLY A 269 -12.96 -13.24 -15.36
C GLY A 269 -13.85 -12.50 -16.38
N THR A 270 -15.15 -12.67 -16.26
CA THR A 270 -16.09 -11.80 -16.95
C THR A 270 -16.26 -10.54 -16.13
N ASP A 271 -16.14 -9.37 -16.75
CA ASP A 271 -16.46 -8.11 -16.08
C ASP A 271 -17.85 -8.23 -15.46
N ARG A 272 -17.97 -8.00 -14.14
CA ARG A 272 -19.30 -7.80 -13.57
C ARG A 272 -19.92 -6.67 -14.35
N PRO A 273 -21.14 -6.79 -14.89
CA PRO A 273 -21.84 -5.63 -15.36
C PRO A 273 -21.82 -4.65 -14.18
N ASN A 274 -21.69 -3.37 -14.45
CA ASN A 274 -21.88 -2.36 -13.44
C ASN A 274 -23.15 -2.74 -12.70
N SER A 275 -22.98 -3.32 -11.52
CA SER A 275 -23.96 -4.14 -10.84
C SER A 275 -25.23 -3.40 -10.42
N GLY A 276 -25.26 -2.08 -10.63
CA GLY A 276 -26.41 -1.28 -10.30
C GLY A 276 -27.63 -1.49 -11.20
N SER A 277 -27.47 -1.90 -12.46
CA SER A 277 -28.61 -1.94 -13.38
C SER A 277 -29.18 -3.34 -13.68
N LEU A 278 -28.35 -4.39 -13.65
CA LEU A 278 -28.82 -5.74 -13.98
C LEU A 278 -29.25 -6.54 -12.73
N ASP A 279 -28.58 -6.34 -11.60
CA ASP A 279 -29.03 -6.94 -10.34
C ASP A 279 -30.38 -6.34 -9.89
N THR A 280 -30.55 -5.02 -10.07
CA THR A 280 -31.86 -4.37 -9.83
C THR A 280 -32.91 -4.78 -10.85
N LEU A 281 -32.55 -5.02 -12.12
CA LEU A 281 -33.49 -5.56 -13.10
C LEU A 281 -33.90 -7.00 -12.76
N GLY A 282 -32.94 -7.83 -12.35
CA GLY A 282 -33.19 -9.20 -11.89
C GLY A 282 -34.05 -9.25 -10.63
N GLU A 283 -33.79 -8.39 -9.64
CA GLU A 283 -34.62 -8.25 -8.45
C GLU A 283 -36.00 -7.68 -8.78
N THR A 284 -36.11 -6.66 -9.62
CA THR A 284 -37.39 -6.09 -10.05
C THR A 284 -38.21 -7.11 -10.81
N MET A 285 -37.62 -7.96 -11.65
CA MET A 285 -38.29 -9.04 -12.32
C MET A 285 -38.68 -10.19 -11.36
N ARG A 286 -37.86 -10.51 -10.34
CA ARG A 286 -38.20 -11.46 -9.28
C ARG A 286 -39.35 -10.97 -8.40
N VAL A 287 -39.35 -9.71 -8.02
CA VAL A 287 -40.42 -9.05 -7.29
C VAL A 287 -41.70 -9.02 -8.15
N GLY A 288 -41.58 -8.68 -9.45
CA GLY A 288 -42.71 -8.74 -10.40
C GLY A 288 -43.31 -10.13 -10.53
N LYS A 289 -42.50 -11.20 -10.67
CA LYS A 289 -42.98 -12.61 -10.70
C LYS A 289 -43.63 -13.03 -9.38
N ARG A 290 -43.12 -12.60 -8.21
CA ARG A 290 -43.78 -12.85 -6.92
C ARG A 290 -45.10 -12.12 -6.80
N ALA A 291 -45.16 -10.84 -7.16
CA ALA A 291 -46.38 -10.02 -7.14
C ALA A 291 -47.47 -10.59 -8.11
N THR A 292 -47.05 -11.13 -9.25
CA THR A 292 -48.01 -11.78 -10.21
C THR A 292 -48.54 -13.09 -9.63
N LYS A 293 -47.70 -13.90 -8.96
CA LYS A 293 -48.11 -15.15 -8.34
C LYS A 293 -49.01 -14.94 -7.11
N GLU A 294 -48.78 -13.87 -6.34
CA GLU A 294 -49.67 -13.48 -5.24
C GLU A 294 -50.99 -12.85 -5.73
N ARG A 295 -50.99 -12.17 -6.90
CA ARG A 295 -52.23 -11.63 -7.52
C ARG A 295 -53.10 -12.71 -8.17
N GLU A 296 -52.50 -13.77 -8.70
CA GLU A 296 -53.26 -14.93 -9.18
C GLU A 296 -53.92 -15.72 -8.05
N ALA A 297 -53.37 -15.63 -6.83
CA ALA A 297 -53.98 -16.26 -5.64
C ALA A 297 -55.14 -15.45 -5.05
N THR A 298 -55.32 -14.18 -5.43
CA THR A 298 -56.43 -13.30 -5.00
C THR A 298 -57.31 -12.99 -6.21
N LYS A 299 -58.25 -13.88 -6.53
CA LYS A 299 -59.29 -13.61 -7.52
C LYS A 299 -60.24 -12.51 -7.00
N GLY A 300 -60.25 -11.41 -7.63
CA GLY A 300 -61.33 -10.43 -7.55
C GLY A 300 -60.85 -9.00 -7.77
N ALA A 301 -61.18 -8.47 -8.95
CA ALA A 301 -61.40 -7.09 -9.28
C ALA A 301 -60.36 -6.38 -10.20
N THR A 302 -60.93 -5.91 -11.29
CA THR A 302 -60.67 -4.70 -12.08
C THR A 302 -59.32 -4.55 -12.78
N LYS A 303 -59.42 -4.49 -14.07
CA LYS A 303 -58.41 -4.13 -15.08
C LYS A 303 -57.71 -2.82 -14.73
N PRO A 304 -56.38 -2.76 -14.60
CA PRO A 304 -55.65 -1.51 -14.52
C PRO A 304 -55.21 -1.08 -15.92
N GLU A 305 -55.46 0.20 -16.21
CA GLU A 305 -54.89 0.90 -17.34
C GLU A 305 -53.36 0.86 -17.31
N THR A 306 -52.80 0.66 -18.49
CA THR A 306 -51.34 0.64 -18.73
C THR A 306 -50.83 2.07 -18.72
N THR A 307 -50.34 2.53 -17.57
CA THR A 307 -49.51 3.73 -17.49
C THR A 307 -48.09 3.32 -17.83
N GLY A 308 -47.67 3.65 -19.02
CA GLY A 308 -46.29 3.52 -19.47
C GLY A 308 -45.36 4.39 -18.61
N THR A 309 -44.53 3.74 -17.82
CA THR A 309 -43.43 4.42 -17.14
C THR A 309 -42.31 4.62 -18.15
N THR A 310 -42.24 5.83 -18.68
CA THR A 310 -41.13 6.30 -19.49
C THR A 310 -39.88 6.35 -18.57
N LEU A 311 -38.92 5.50 -18.83
CA LEU A 311 -37.56 5.62 -18.26
C LEU A 311 -36.86 6.83 -18.91
N ASN A 312 -37.09 8.01 -18.36
CA ASN A 312 -36.31 9.20 -18.69
C ASN A 312 -34.98 9.14 -17.96
N GLY A 313 -33.91 8.85 -18.69
CA GLY A 313 -32.57 8.94 -18.11
C GLY A 313 -31.45 8.19 -18.83
N ALA A 314 -31.73 7.41 -19.84
CA ALA A 314 -30.68 6.74 -20.60
C ALA A 314 -30.26 7.62 -21.80
N GLY A 315 -28.95 7.88 -21.90
CA GLY A 315 -28.38 8.61 -23.02
C GLY A 315 -28.73 7.98 -24.38
N LYS A 316 -28.59 8.76 -25.43
CA LYS A 316 -29.04 8.47 -26.80
C LYS A 316 -28.52 7.17 -27.46
N ASN A 317 -27.72 6.39 -26.76
CA ASN A 317 -27.10 5.13 -27.22
C ASN A 317 -27.50 3.93 -26.36
N SER A 318 -28.61 3.96 -25.63
CA SER A 318 -29.03 2.82 -24.85
C SER A 318 -29.68 1.74 -25.73
N LEU A 319 -29.36 0.48 -25.46
CA LEU A 319 -29.98 -0.68 -26.11
C LEU A 319 -31.51 -0.72 -26.06
N SER A 320 -32.16 0.15 -25.28
CA SER A 320 -33.59 0.32 -25.21
C SER A 320 -34.23 0.83 -26.52
N GLN A 321 -33.46 1.38 -27.47
CA GLN A 321 -33.94 1.80 -28.78
C GLN A 321 -34.07 0.64 -29.78
N VAL A 322 -33.61 -0.54 -29.47
CA VAL A 322 -33.61 -1.73 -30.36
C VAL A 322 -34.63 -2.78 -29.94
N LEU A 323 -35.51 -2.49 -29.00
CA LEU A 323 -36.61 -3.38 -28.65
C LEU A 323 -37.67 -3.33 -29.75
N PRO A 324 -37.95 -4.45 -30.47
CA PRO A 324 -38.99 -4.49 -31.46
C PRO A 324 -40.35 -4.23 -30.77
N ALA A 325 -41.14 -3.31 -31.35
CA ALA A 325 -42.50 -3.07 -30.91
C ALA A 325 -43.35 -4.30 -31.26
N GLY A 326 -43.58 -5.18 -30.29
CA GLY A 326 -44.44 -6.38 -30.44
C GLY A 326 -44.12 -7.46 -29.41
N LYS A 327 -45.09 -8.31 -29.15
CA LYS A 327 -44.94 -9.49 -28.32
C LYS A 327 -44.07 -10.57 -29.02
N LEU A 328 -42.81 -10.32 -29.20
CA LEU A 328 -41.86 -11.42 -29.38
C LEU A 328 -41.67 -12.05 -28.02
N PRO A 329 -41.86 -13.38 -27.86
CA PRO A 329 -41.35 -14.04 -26.68
C PRO A 329 -39.84 -13.78 -26.67
N LEU A 330 -39.39 -12.95 -25.72
CA LEU A 330 -37.98 -12.90 -25.39
C LEU A 330 -37.58 -14.36 -25.21
N PRO A 331 -36.54 -14.86 -25.88
CA PRO A 331 -36.00 -16.16 -25.53
C PRO A 331 -35.83 -16.11 -24.01
N GLU A 332 -36.20 -17.20 -23.36
CA GLU A 332 -35.95 -17.41 -21.94
C GLU A 332 -34.42 -17.47 -21.78
N VAL A 333 -33.80 -16.30 -21.93
CA VAL A 333 -32.43 -16.08 -21.44
C VAL A 333 -32.60 -16.20 -19.96
N ASP A 334 -32.06 -17.23 -19.39
CA ASP A 334 -32.05 -17.40 -17.96
C ASP A 334 -31.18 -16.31 -17.34
N ILE A 335 -31.81 -15.14 -17.14
CA ILE A 335 -31.20 -13.98 -16.49
C ILE A 335 -30.86 -14.30 -15.02
N ALA A 336 -31.38 -15.44 -14.52
CA ALA A 336 -31.12 -15.91 -13.17
C ALA A 336 -29.76 -16.60 -13.02
N ASP A 337 -29.11 -16.97 -14.11
CA ASP A 337 -27.74 -17.46 -14.11
C ASP A 337 -26.93 -16.62 -15.11
N PRO A 338 -26.54 -15.40 -14.71
CA PRO A 338 -25.65 -14.62 -15.52
C PRO A 338 -24.37 -15.44 -15.70
N GLU A 339 -23.92 -15.62 -16.94
CA GLU A 339 -22.65 -16.29 -17.31
C GLU A 339 -21.43 -15.55 -16.74
N TYR A 340 -21.53 -15.03 -15.49
CA TYR A 340 -20.41 -14.46 -14.76
C TYR A 340 -19.65 -15.59 -14.11
N SER A 341 -18.71 -16.14 -14.86
CA SER A 341 -17.77 -17.05 -14.27
C SER A 341 -16.57 -16.29 -13.76
N TYR A 342 -16.32 -16.42 -12.46
CA TYR A 342 -15.00 -16.12 -11.94
C TYR A 342 -13.98 -17.05 -12.58
N VAL A 343 -12.79 -16.54 -12.80
CA VAL A 343 -11.66 -17.40 -13.14
C VAL A 343 -11.20 -18.10 -11.88
N SER A 344 -10.97 -19.40 -11.96
CA SER A 344 -10.18 -20.13 -10.98
C SER A 344 -8.89 -20.66 -11.62
N ALA A 345 -7.81 -20.64 -10.87
CA ALA A 345 -6.52 -21.07 -11.38
C ALA A 345 -5.72 -21.88 -10.37
N LEU A 346 -5.03 -22.89 -10.87
CA LEU A 346 -3.97 -23.59 -10.17
C LEU A 346 -2.66 -23.36 -10.94
N ILE A 347 -1.71 -22.66 -10.31
CA ILE A 347 -0.39 -22.38 -10.88
C ILE A 347 0.65 -23.00 -9.95
N GLN A 348 1.39 -23.99 -10.42
CA GLN A 348 2.31 -24.74 -9.59
C GLN A 348 3.62 -25.06 -10.33
N ASN A 349 4.76 -24.88 -9.65
CA ASN A 349 6.09 -25.14 -10.24
C ASN A 349 6.24 -24.45 -11.61
N THR A 350 5.78 -23.21 -11.71
CA THR A 350 5.71 -22.45 -12.96
C THR A 350 6.63 -21.24 -12.88
N THR A 351 7.39 -20.98 -13.94
CA THR A 351 8.22 -19.78 -14.05
C THR A 351 7.63 -18.84 -15.09
N VAL A 352 7.45 -17.60 -14.72
CA VAL A 352 6.98 -16.52 -15.60
C VAL A 352 8.03 -15.43 -15.58
N LYS A 353 8.54 -15.04 -16.76
CA LYS A 353 9.65 -14.07 -16.83
C LYS A 353 9.55 -13.13 -18.02
N ARG A 354 9.95 -11.89 -17.81
CA ARG A 354 9.96 -10.81 -18.83
C ARG A 354 8.62 -10.60 -19.53
N ASN A 355 7.54 -10.96 -18.88
CA ASN A 355 6.20 -10.59 -19.33
C ASN A 355 5.93 -9.11 -19.05
N ALA A 356 4.91 -8.52 -19.66
CA ALA A 356 4.50 -7.17 -19.27
C ALA A 356 4.06 -7.15 -17.81
N PHE A 357 3.16 -8.05 -17.42
CA PHE A 357 2.90 -8.42 -16.03
C PHE A 357 3.22 -9.91 -15.86
N GLY A 358 3.81 -10.30 -14.73
CA GLY A 358 4.03 -11.71 -14.46
C GLY A 358 2.70 -12.46 -14.43
N LEU A 359 1.78 -12.02 -13.59
CA LEU A 359 0.39 -12.47 -13.55
C LEU A 359 -0.54 -11.28 -13.27
N PHE A 360 -1.58 -11.12 -14.05
CA PHE A 360 -2.65 -10.17 -13.76
C PHE A 360 -3.96 -10.92 -13.51
N ALA A 361 -4.56 -10.74 -12.33
CA ALA A 361 -5.83 -11.36 -11.97
C ALA A 361 -6.88 -10.31 -11.62
N ALA A 362 -8.08 -10.43 -12.16
CA ALA A 362 -9.24 -9.62 -11.84
C ALA A 362 -10.51 -10.46 -11.96
N SER A 363 -11.52 -10.20 -11.12
CA SER A 363 -12.75 -11.01 -11.09
C SER A 363 -12.45 -12.51 -11.00
N ALA A 364 -11.63 -12.89 -10.04
CA ALA A 364 -11.14 -14.24 -9.85
C ALA A 364 -11.48 -14.76 -8.44
N ASN A 365 -11.74 -16.05 -8.33
CA ASN A 365 -12.05 -16.70 -7.05
C ASN A 365 -11.39 -18.08 -6.98
N GLY A 366 -10.69 -18.34 -5.89
CA GLY A 366 -9.99 -19.59 -5.71
C GLY A 366 -8.73 -19.70 -6.58
N LEU A 367 -7.85 -18.70 -6.50
CA LEU A 367 -6.52 -18.79 -7.10
C LEU A 367 -5.59 -19.53 -6.13
N ASP A 368 -4.93 -20.55 -6.61
CA ASP A 368 -3.93 -21.33 -5.87
C ASP A 368 -2.59 -21.29 -6.62
N ILE A 369 -1.65 -20.51 -6.09
CA ILE A 369 -0.33 -20.26 -6.69
C ILE A 369 0.73 -20.79 -5.74
N ARG A 370 1.51 -21.78 -6.16
CA ARG A 370 2.52 -22.42 -5.32
C ARG A 370 3.81 -22.69 -6.06
N ASP A 371 4.91 -22.65 -5.34
CA ASP A 371 6.25 -23.04 -5.85
C ASP A 371 6.56 -22.38 -7.20
N SER A 372 6.13 -21.13 -7.42
CA SER A 372 6.16 -20.47 -8.72
C SER A 372 6.99 -19.18 -8.68
N LYS A 373 7.54 -18.79 -9.84
CA LYS A 373 8.43 -17.64 -9.98
C LYS A 373 7.88 -16.62 -10.97
N PHE A 374 7.94 -15.34 -10.60
CA PHE A 374 7.46 -14.23 -11.42
C PHE A 374 8.54 -13.14 -11.46
N ASP A 375 9.45 -13.29 -12.43
CA ASP A 375 10.70 -12.55 -12.44
C ASP A 375 10.77 -11.59 -13.64
N ASP A 376 11.49 -10.46 -13.46
CA ASP A 376 11.84 -9.51 -14.53
C ASP A 376 10.63 -8.98 -15.31
N SER A 377 9.46 -8.84 -14.69
CA SER A 377 8.27 -8.29 -15.35
C SER A 377 8.47 -6.81 -15.67
N LEU A 378 7.97 -6.38 -16.84
CA LEU A 378 8.13 -4.98 -17.30
C LEU A 378 7.29 -3.98 -16.49
N VAL A 379 6.32 -4.46 -15.72
CA VAL A 379 5.49 -3.65 -14.83
C VAL A 379 5.57 -4.22 -13.41
N ASP A 380 4.72 -5.15 -13.04
CA ASP A 380 4.68 -5.76 -11.71
C ASP A 380 4.71 -7.30 -11.81
N GLY A 381 5.17 -7.96 -10.76
CA GLY A 381 5.25 -9.42 -10.72
C GLY A 381 3.86 -10.07 -10.73
N ILE A 382 3.15 -10.04 -9.61
CA ILE A 382 1.76 -10.53 -9.49
C ILE A 382 0.85 -9.36 -9.12
N VAL A 383 -0.20 -9.15 -9.90
CA VAL A 383 -1.23 -8.15 -9.63
C VAL A 383 -2.56 -8.83 -9.42
N MET A 384 -3.10 -8.74 -8.21
CA MET A 384 -4.49 -9.04 -7.91
C MET A 384 -5.27 -7.73 -7.95
N HIS A 385 -6.00 -7.53 -9.04
CA HIS A 385 -6.75 -6.31 -9.26
C HIS A 385 -8.15 -6.41 -8.62
N ARG A 386 -9.16 -5.81 -9.14
CA ARG A 386 -10.52 -5.75 -8.55
C ARG A 386 -11.19 -7.12 -8.48
N TYR A 387 -11.96 -7.37 -7.41
CA TYR A 387 -12.81 -8.55 -7.21
C TYR A 387 -12.07 -9.89 -7.23
N VAL A 388 -10.84 -9.90 -6.75
CA VAL A 388 -10.14 -11.15 -6.45
C VAL A 388 -10.45 -11.55 -5.01
N THR A 389 -10.91 -12.79 -4.85
CA THR A 389 -11.27 -13.33 -3.53
C THR A 389 -10.72 -14.74 -3.34
N ASN A 390 -10.45 -15.12 -2.09
CA ASN A 390 -10.02 -16.47 -1.73
C ASN A 390 -8.80 -16.94 -2.55
N ALA A 391 -7.72 -16.16 -2.57
CA ALA A 391 -6.48 -16.56 -3.21
C ALA A 391 -5.43 -16.94 -2.19
N VAL A 392 -4.65 -17.96 -2.52
CA VAL A 392 -3.48 -18.40 -1.77
C VAL A 392 -2.25 -18.27 -2.67
N ILE A 393 -1.24 -17.56 -2.19
CA ILE A 393 0.10 -17.53 -2.81
C ILE A 393 1.06 -18.09 -1.78
N ASP A 394 1.66 -19.21 -2.09
CA ASP A 394 2.50 -19.95 -1.17
C ASP A 394 3.84 -20.31 -1.83
N SER A 395 4.93 -20.23 -1.08
CA SER A 395 6.28 -20.65 -1.51
C SER A 395 6.68 -20.13 -2.89
N SER A 396 6.28 -18.89 -3.22
CA SER A 396 6.45 -18.30 -4.55
C SER A 396 7.30 -17.03 -4.52
N THR A 397 7.99 -16.74 -5.61
CA THR A 397 8.93 -15.62 -5.69
C THR A 397 8.51 -14.57 -6.71
N ALA A 398 8.86 -13.31 -6.44
CA ALA A 398 8.75 -12.20 -7.38
C ALA A 398 10.02 -11.36 -7.28
N ASP A 399 10.88 -11.47 -8.29
CA ASP A 399 12.22 -10.92 -8.27
C ASP A 399 12.50 -10.00 -9.45
N GLY A 400 13.17 -8.87 -9.19
CA GLY A 400 13.67 -7.99 -10.24
C GLY A 400 12.59 -7.30 -11.09
N ASN A 401 11.33 -7.23 -10.62
CA ASN A 401 10.26 -6.61 -11.40
C ASN A 401 10.40 -5.07 -11.43
N ALA A 402 9.99 -4.46 -12.54
CA ALA A 402 10.13 -3.01 -12.76
C ALA A 402 9.29 -2.14 -11.81
N GLY A 403 8.25 -2.70 -11.22
CA GLY A 403 7.41 -2.09 -10.19
C GLY A 403 7.46 -2.89 -8.89
N ASP A 404 6.29 -3.29 -8.41
CA ASP A 404 6.13 -4.09 -7.20
C ASP A 404 6.28 -5.59 -7.48
N GLY A 405 6.75 -6.34 -6.48
CA GLY A 405 6.75 -7.81 -6.57
C GLY A 405 5.33 -8.37 -6.54
N PHE A 406 4.55 -8.00 -5.54
CA PHE A 406 3.16 -8.41 -5.36
C PHE A 406 2.28 -7.19 -5.12
N VAL A 407 1.13 -7.14 -5.78
CA VAL A 407 0.14 -6.06 -5.65
C VAL A 407 -1.24 -6.64 -5.37
N LEU A 408 -1.81 -6.32 -4.22
CA LEU A 408 -3.22 -6.49 -3.92
C LEU A 408 -3.90 -5.13 -4.05
N SER A 409 -4.62 -4.92 -5.15
CA SER A 409 -5.31 -3.65 -5.42
C SER A 409 -6.65 -3.55 -4.69
N ARG A 410 -7.36 -2.44 -4.87
CA ARG A 410 -8.70 -2.21 -4.31
C ARG A 410 -9.65 -3.37 -4.62
N ALA A 411 -10.54 -3.69 -3.69
CA ALA A 411 -11.53 -4.76 -3.80
C ALA A 411 -10.92 -6.18 -3.91
N THR A 412 -9.78 -6.41 -3.29
CA THR A 412 -9.25 -7.75 -3.03
C THR A 412 -9.49 -8.11 -1.58
N THR A 413 -9.94 -9.33 -1.31
CA THR A 413 -10.25 -9.78 0.04
C THR A 413 -10.05 -11.28 0.24
N GLY A 414 -9.61 -11.66 1.43
CA GLY A 414 -9.36 -13.07 1.78
C GLY A 414 -8.14 -13.63 1.04
N ILE A 415 -7.10 -12.81 0.86
CA ILE A 415 -5.87 -13.22 0.21
C ILE A 415 -4.84 -13.59 1.29
N VAL A 416 -4.25 -14.76 1.14
CA VAL A 416 -3.19 -15.27 2.02
C VAL A 416 -1.91 -15.41 1.23
N LEU A 417 -0.88 -14.67 1.65
CA LEU A 417 0.48 -14.83 1.16
C LEU A 417 1.32 -15.50 2.26
N SER A 418 1.90 -16.63 1.97
CA SER A 418 2.77 -17.35 2.91
C SER A 418 4.05 -17.80 2.23
N GLU A 419 5.15 -17.74 2.96
CA GLU A 419 6.47 -18.19 2.51
C GLU A 419 6.89 -17.58 1.15
N ILE A 420 6.37 -16.37 0.81
CA ILE A 420 6.75 -15.69 -0.42
C ILE A 420 8.12 -15.02 -0.26
N GLU A 421 8.80 -14.85 -1.39
CA GLU A 421 10.01 -14.05 -1.48
C GLU A 421 9.82 -12.92 -2.51
N ALA A 422 9.97 -11.65 -2.07
CA ALA A 422 9.94 -10.48 -2.94
C ALA A 422 11.29 -9.77 -2.84
N SER A 423 12.09 -9.82 -3.90
CA SER A 423 13.44 -9.30 -3.85
C SER A 423 13.78 -8.43 -5.06
N ARG A 424 14.61 -7.41 -4.82
CA ARG A 424 15.17 -6.52 -5.86
C ARG A 424 14.12 -5.89 -6.79
N ASN A 425 12.86 -5.76 -6.33
CA ASN A 425 11.85 -5.06 -7.10
C ASN A 425 12.12 -3.54 -7.07
N HIS A 426 11.87 -2.86 -8.19
CA HIS A 426 12.22 -1.45 -8.32
C HIS A 426 11.26 -0.50 -7.58
N ARG A 427 10.27 -1.06 -6.88
CA ARG A 427 9.38 -0.32 -5.99
C ARG A 427 9.20 -1.10 -4.69
N ASN A 428 8.01 -1.63 -4.38
CA ASN A 428 7.76 -2.35 -3.14
C ASN A 428 7.90 -3.87 -3.32
N GLY A 429 8.23 -4.57 -2.24
CA GLY A 429 8.11 -6.03 -2.23
C GLY A 429 6.65 -6.47 -2.33
N LEU A 430 5.79 -5.89 -1.47
CA LEU A 430 4.35 -6.15 -1.45
C LEU A 430 3.57 -4.86 -1.20
N THR A 431 2.55 -4.61 -2.00
CA THR A 431 1.55 -3.55 -1.78
C THR A 431 0.19 -4.18 -1.52
N MET A 432 -0.48 -3.81 -0.43
CA MET A 432 -1.86 -4.20 -0.08
C MET A 432 -2.73 -2.96 0.01
N SER A 433 -3.69 -2.78 -0.90
CA SER A 433 -4.62 -1.66 -0.89
C SER A 433 -6.03 -2.12 -0.53
N GLY A 434 -6.52 -1.68 0.63
CA GLY A 434 -7.89 -1.88 1.07
C GLY A 434 -8.80 -0.66 0.89
N LEU A 435 -8.37 0.33 0.09
CA LEU A 435 -9.16 1.52 -0.17
C LEU A 435 -10.49 1.18 -0.86
N PRO A 436 -11.56 1.98 -0.64
CA PRO A 436 -12.82 1.86 -1.35
C PRO A 436 -12.64 1.98 -2.87
N LEU A 437 -13.57 1.41 -3.63
CA LEU A 437 -13.60 1.56 -5.10
C LEU A 437 -13.92 2.98 -5.56
N ALA A 438 -14.66 3.73 -4.74
CA ALA A 438 -14.98 5.12 -4.99
C ALA A 438 -14.73 5.96 -3.73
N ASP A 439 -14.27 7.18 -3.91
CA ASP A 439 -13.99 8.12 -2.81
C ASP A 439 -15.25 8.90 -2.36
N GLY A 440 -16.41 8.63 -2.98
CA GLY A 440 -17.69 9.25 -2.68
C GLY A 440 -18.85 8.56 -3.40
N PRO A 441 -20.10 9.03 -3.22
CA PRO A 441 -21.28 8.46 -3.87
C PRO A 441 -21.06 8.32 -5.37
N SER A 442 -21.17 7.11 -5.89
CA SER A 442 -20.96 6.78 -7.29
C SER A 442 -22.29 6.46 -7.95
N ALA A 443 -22.55 7.04 -9.13
CA ALA A 443 -23.73 6.73 -9.94
C ALA A 443 -23.77 5.25 -10.38
N THR A 444 -22.63 4.56 -10.33
CA THR A 444 -22.52 3.14 -10.65
C THR A 444 -22.74 2.22 -9.45
N GLY A 445 -23.02 2.77 -8.27
CA GLY A 445 -23.20 1.98 -7.04
C GLY A 445 -21.91 1.33 -6.53
N SER A 446 -20.74 1.85 -6.88
CA SER A 446 -19.46 1.35 -6.37
C SER A 446 -19.40 1.40 -4.85
N SER A 447 -18.83 0.39 -4.23
CA SER A 447 -18.71 0.29 -2.78
C SER A 447 -17.86 1.42 -2.20
N LEU A 448 -18.36 2.04 -1.14
CA LEU A 448 -17.65 3.02 -0.32
C LEU A 448 -16.96 2.35 0.90
N GLY A 449 -17.20 1.07 1.13
CA GLY A 449 -16.58 0.33 2.23
C GLY A 449 -15.13 -0.02 1.95
N SER A 450 -14.34 -0.05 3.01
CA SER A 450 -12.95 -0.54 2.95
C SER A 450 -12.93 -2.05 2.73
N TYR A 451 -11.92 -2.52 2.04
CA TYR A 451 -11.61 -3.93 1.83
C TYR A 451 -10.51 -4.39 2.78
N GLY A 452 -10.31 -5.68 2.91
CA GLY A 452 -9.28 -6.21 3.80
C GLY A 452 -9.32 -7.72 3.94
N ASN A 453 -9.08 -8.23 5.16
CA ASN A 453 -8.91 -9.66 5.44
C ASN A 453 -7.76 -10.29 4.62
N ASN A 454 -6.70 -9.53 4.38
CA ASN A 454 -5.52 -9.97 3.66
C ASN A 454 -4.36 -10.16 4.62
N THR A 455 -3.56 -11.19 4.42
CA THR A 455 -2.45 -11.50 5.32
C THR A 455 -1.20 -11.89 4.54
N VAL A 456 -0.03 -11.39 5.01
CA VAL A 456 1.28 -11.87 4.62
C VAL A 456 2.03 -12.42 5.83
N SER A 457 2.58 -13.63 5.70
CA SER A 457 3.26 -14.29 6.81
C SER A 457 4.44 -15.15 6.37
N ASN A 458 5.40 -15.32 7.28
CA ASN A 458 6.59 -16.18 7.11
C ASN A 458 7.36 -15.91 5.82
N SER A 459 7.38 -14.67 5.38
CA SER A 459 7.83 -14.27 4.04
C SER A 459 9.11 -13.43 4.11
N LYS A 460 9.85 -13.39 2.99
CA LYS A 460 11.08 -12.60 2.85
C LYS A 460 10.86 -11.46 1.88
N LEU A 461 11.20 -10.24 2.29
CA LEU A 461 11.08 -9.05 1.45
C LEU A 461 12.41 -8.27 1.52
N VAL A 462 13.25 -8.45 0.50
CA VAL A 462 14.68 -8.12 0.58
C VAL A 462 15.08 -7.17 -0.56
N ASP A 463 15.83 -6.11 -0.21
CA ASP A 463 16.46 -5.20 -1.17
C ASP A 463 15.48 -4.59 -2.19
N ASN A 464 14.22 -4.39 -1.82
CA ASN A 464 13.29 -3.66 -2.66
C ASN A 464 13.56 -2.16 -2.56
N ALA A 465 13.48 -1.45 -3.69
CA ALA A 465 13.96 -0.07 -3.76
C ALA A 465 13.17 0.89 -2.85
N ARG A 466 11.93 0.55 -2.49
CA ARG A 466 11.09 1.39 -1.63
C ARG A 466 10.74 0.68 -0.32
N TYR A 467 9.63 0.00 -0.24
CA TYR A 467 9.16 -0.62 1.00
C TYR A 467 9.16 -2.14 0.89
N GLY A 468 9.45 -2.81 2.01
CA GLY A 468 9.22 -4.25 2.08
C GLY A 468 7.72 -4.54 1.93
N VAL A 469 6.89 -3.99 2.83
CA VAL A 469 5.42 -4.08 2.78
C VAL A 469 4.80 -2.70 2.87
N GLU A 470 3.87 -2.39 1.99
CA GLU A 470 3.02 -1.20 2.04
C GLU A 470 1.55 -1.59 2.20
N VAL A 471 0.89 -1.06 3.24
CA VAL A 471 -0.56 -1.19 3.47
C VAL A 471 -1.21 0.16 3.29
N ILE A 472 -2.20 0.26 2.40
CA ILE A 472 -2.88 1.52 2.06
C ILE A 472 -4.37 1.38 2.30
N GLY A 473 -4.86 1.97 3.40
CA GLY A 473 -6.26 1.82 3.81
C GLY A 473 -6.61 0.37 4.14
N GLY A 474 -7.90 0.10 4.27
CA GLY A 474 -8.40 -1.24 4.52
C GLY A 474 -8.54 -1.58 6.00
N THR A 475 -9.04 -2.79 6.25
CA THR A 475 -9.33 -3.27 7.60
C THR A 475 -8.95 -4.74 7.76
N ASN A 476 -8.57 -5.12 8.98
CA ASN A 476 -8.17 -6.50 9.32
C ASN A 476 -7.07 -7.03 8.39
N ILE A 477 -5.92 -6.37 8.38
CA ILE A 477 -4.76 -6.74 7.56
C ILE A 477 -3.63 -7.23 8.46
N GLY A 478 -3.06 -8.39 8.13
CA GLY A 478 -1.98 -9.02 8.88
C GLY A 478 -0.63 -8.95 8.17
N VAL A 479 0.41 -8.48 8.88
CA VAL A 479 1.81 -8.54 8.46
C VAL A 479 2.58 -9.25 9.57
N ASN A 480 2.77 -10.57 9.44
CA ASN A 480 3.14 -11.40 10.58
C ASN A 480 4.36 -12.28 10.31
N ALA A 481 5.32 -12.28 11.21
CA ALA A 481 6.48 -13.18 11.18
C ALA A 481 7.29 -13.14 9.87
N ASN A 482 7.41 -11.95 9.25
CA ASN A 482 8.17 -11.77 8.02
C ASN A 482 9.60 -11.30 8.30
N ASP A 483 10.51 -11.58 7.38
CA ASP A 483 11.90 -11.10 7.37
C ASP A 483 12.04 -10.02 6.28
N LEU A 484 12.31 -8.78 6.70
CA LEU A 484 12.42 -7.62 5.83
C LEU A 484 13.83 -7.03 5.95
N GLN A 485 14.61 -7.06 4.88
CA GLN A 485 16.00 -6.62 4.92
C GLN A 485 16.32 -5.64 3.78
N GLY A 486 17.12 -4.61 4.08
CA GLY A 486 17.70 -3.73 3.05
C GLY A 486 16.70 -2.87 2.27
N ASN A 487 15.45 -2.79 2.70
CA ASN A 487 14.45 -1.94 2.05
C ASN A 487 14.59 -0.48 2.54
N ASP A 488 14.12 0.51 1.77
CA ASP A 488 14.10 1.91 2.21
C ASP A 488 13.31 2.06 3.53
N MET A 489 12.14 1.42 3.62
CA MET A 489 11.42 1.18 4.87
C MET A 489 10.95 -0.27 4.94
N GLY A 490 10.90 -0.84 6.15
CA GLY A 490 10.43 -2.22 6.32
C GLY A 490 8.93 -2.33 6.05
N VAL A 491 8.09 -1.87 6.97
CA VAL A 491 6.62 -1.89 6.87
C VAL A 491 6.06 -0.48 6.94
N VAL A 492 5.21 -0.12 5.99
CA VAL A 492 4.50 1.17 5.96
C VAL A 492 3.00 0.92 5.97
N VAL A 493 2.27 1.52 6.92
CA VAL A 493 0.81 1.48 7.01
C VAL A 493 0.29 2.90 6.93
N ARG A 494 -0.64 3.17 6.00
CA ARG A 494 -1.14 4.54 5.75
C ARG A 494 -2.57 4.58 5.18
N GLY A 495 -3.06 5.80 4.96
CA GLY A 495 -4.32 6.02 4.24
C GLY A 495 -5.56 5.60 5.02
N GLY A 496 -5.59 5.83 6.33
CA GLY A 496 -6.74 5.53 7.17
C GLY A 496 -7.01 4.03 7.35
N ALA A 497 -5.97 3.19 7.28
CA ALA A 497 -6.11 1.77 7.57
C ALA A 497 -6.56 1.55 9.01
N GLU A 498 -7.37 0.52 9.23
CA GLU A 498 -7.92 0.19 10.54
C GLU A 498 -7.67 -1.28 10.88
N ASP A 499 -7.40 -1.56 12.15
CA ASP A 499 -7.20 -2.94 12.64
C ASP A 499 -6.08 -3.68 11.88
N VAL A 500 -4.92 -3.02 11.76
CA VAL A 500 -3.73 -3.62 11.14
C VAL A 500 -2.84 -4.24 12.21
N SER A 501 -2.45 -5.47 11.98
CA SER A 501 -1.60 -6.28 12.86
C SER A 501 -0.20 -6.42 12.26
N VAL A 502 0.82 -5.82 12.90
CA VAL A 502 2.24 -5.96 12.53
C VAL A 502 2.93 -6.71 13.66
N VAL A 503 3.09 -8.02 13.52
CA VAL A 503 3.44 -8.90 14.64
C VAL A 503 4.60 -9.83 14.32
N GLY A 504 5.60 -9.86 15.20
CA GLY A 504 6.68 -10.83 15.14
C GLY A 504 7.61 -10.71 13.93
N ASN A 505 7.59 -9.56 13.24
CA ASN A 505 8.45 -9.36 12.08
C ASN A 505 9.89 -9.03 12.50
N ARG A 506 10.84 -9.44 11.68
CA ARG A 506 12.24 -9.04 11.76
C ARG A 506 12.49 -8.00 10.65
N VAL A 507 12.92 -6.80 11.04
CA VAL A 507 13.29 -5.74 10.10
C VAL A 507 14.76 -5.39 10.34
N THR A 508 15.59 -5.60 9.35
CA THR A 508 17.03 -5.37 9.43
C THR A 508 17.49 -4.38 8.36
N GLU A 509 18.35 -3.46 8.76
CA GLU A 509 18.99 -2.49 7.88
C GLU A 509 18.01 -1.66 7.02
N PRO A 510 16.86 -1.18 7.56
CA PRO A 510 16.04 -0.24 6.82
C PRO A 510 16.81 1.06 6.63
N ILE A 511 16.71 1.69 5.46
CA ILE A 511 17.45 2.94 5.21
C ILE A 511 16.87 4.09 6.04
N ARG A 512 15.55 4.20 6.13
CA ARG A 512 14.89 5.28 6.88
C ARG A 512 14.19 4.78 8.14
N GLN A 513 13.08 4.07 8.00
CA GLN A 513 12.26 3.62 9.13
C GLN A 513 12.01 2.12 9.06
N GLY A 514 12.06 1.46 10.22
CA GLY A 514 11.71 0.05 10.30
C GLY A 514 10.21 -0.17 10.08
N ILE A 515 9.37 0.44 10.91
CA ILE A 515 7.91 0.37 10.82
C ILE A 515 7.35 1.80 10.89
N ALA A 516 6.60 2.21 9.89
CA ALA A 516 5.98 3.53 9.80
C ALA A 516 4.45 3.41 9.75
N ILE A 517 3.77 4.09 10.67
CA ILE A 517 2.31 4.19 10.74
C ILE A 517 1.93 5.64 10.57
N ARG A 518 1.13 5.97 9.54
CA ARG A 518 0.85 7.37 9.22
C ARG A 518 -0.50 7.58 8.55
N ASP A 519 -0.95 8.85 8.54
CA ASP A 519 -2.07 9.31 7.73
C ASP A 519 -3.41 8.68 8.14
N GLY A 520 -3.78 8.82 9.42
CA GLY A 520 -5.10 8.48 9.95
C GLY A 520 -5.32 7.00 10.30
N VAL A 521 -4.26 6.23 10.44
CA VAL A 521 -4.35 4.82 10.84
C VAL A 521 -4.83 4.71 12.29
N THR A 522 -5.74 3.76 12.54
CA THR A 522 -6.35 3.55 13.86
C THR A 522 -6.39 2.08 14.27
N LYS A 523 -6.57 1.80 15.56
CA LYS A 523 -6.73 0.45 16.15
C LYS A 523 -5.65 -0.57 15.76
N SER A 524 -4.49 -0.10 15.36
CA SER A 524 -3.40 -0.97 14.88
C SER A 524 -2.49 -1.42 16.02
N VAL A 525 -1.88 -2.59 15.86
CA VAL A 525 -1.02 -3.22 16.86
C VAL A 525 0.34 -3.55 16.26
N ILE A 526 1.41 -3.04 16.90
CA ILE A 526 2.80 -3.32 16.55
C ILE A 526 3.41 -4.05 17.74
N THR A 527 3.57 -5.37 17.66
CA THR A 527 4.00 -6.15 18.82
C THR A 527 4.98 -7.26 18.47
N GLY A 528 5.94 -7.49 19.36
CA GLY A 528 6.90 -8.59 19.24
C GLY A 528 7.84 -8.48 18.04
N ASN A 529 7.95 -7.32 17.41
CA ASN A 529 8.84 -7.13 16.26
C ASN A 529 10.28 -6.90 16.73
N ILE A 530 11.23 -7.33 15.92
CA ILE A 530 12.66 -7.06 16.07
C ILE A 530 13.05 -6.11 14.96
N VAL A 531 13.46 -4.89 15.31
CA VAL A 531 13.92 -3.88 14.34
C VAL A 531 15.36 -3.51 14.68
N SER A 532 16.26 -3.67 13.72
CA SER A 532 17.68 -3.36 13.90
C SER A 532 18.19 -2.44 12.78
N GLY A 533 18.78 -1.31 13.17
CA GLY A 533 19.30 -0.30 12.26
C GLY A 533 18.27 0.75 11.84
N GLY A 534 18.67 1.57 10.89
CA GLY A 534 17.89 2.66 10.34
C GLY A 534 17.85 3.94 11.18
N ASN A 535 17.30 5.00 10.60
CA ASN A 535 17.17 6.26 11.33
C ASN A 535 16.20 6.18 12.50
N THR A 536 15.06 5.52 12.30
CA THR A 536 14.01 5.39 13.31
C THR A 536 13.39 4.00 13.23
N SER A 537 13.36 3.26 14.34
CA SER A 537 12.81 1.91 14.31
C SER A 537 11.30 1.90 14.15
N VAL A 538 10.56 2.74 14.90
CA VAL A 538 9.09 2.87 14.79
C VAL A 538 8.71 4.34 14.68
N TYR A 539 7.97 4.69 13.64
CA TYR A 539 7.54 6.05 13.35
C TYR A 539 6.00 6.12 13.29
N LEU A 540 5.40 7.00 14.07
CA LEU A 540 3.96 7.28 14.02
C LEU A 540 3.73 8.75 13.67
N ARG A 541 2.85 8.99 12.69
CA ARG A 541 2.43 10.35 12.31
C ARG A 541 0.92 10.42 12.09
N ASP A 542 0.26 11.34 12.80
CA ASP A 542 -1.18 11.58 12.68
C ASP A 542 -2.00 10.28 12.72
N SER A 543 -1.66 9.39 13.66
CA SER A 543 -2.19 8.02 13.73
C SER A 543 -2.11 7.48 15.15
N ALA A 544 -2.94 6.47 15.47
CA ALA A 544 -2.95 5.80 16.76
C ALA A 544 -2.64 4.32 16.64
N ALA A 545 -1.70 3.83 17.47
CA ALA A 545 -1.35 2.41 17.50
C ALA A 545 -0.89 1.98 18.90
N THR A 546 -0.99 0.67 19.16
CA THR A 546 -0.36 0.05 20.32
C THR A 546 1.00 -0.51 19.94
N VAL A 547 2.09 0.09 20.46
CA VAL A 547 3.48 -0.31 20.24
C VAL A 547 3.99 -0.99 21.49
N GLN A 548 4.07 -2.32 21.49
CA GLN A 548 4.41 -3.07 22.70
C GLN A 548 5.33 -4.27 22.45
N ARG A 549 6.17 -4.59 23.43
CA ARG A 549 7.04 -5.77 23.44
C ARG A 549 7.90 -5.92 22.18
N ASN A 550 8.30 -4.80 21.56
CA ASN A 550 9.23 -4.82 20.45
C ASN A 550 10.68 -4.70 20.96
N THR A 551 11.61 -5.31 20.23
CA THR A 551 13.04 -5.14 20.43
C THR A 551 13.55 -4.20 19.33
N LEU A 552 13.97 -3.00 19.75
CA LEU A 552 14.39 -1.93 18.84
C LEU A 552 15.87 -1.64 19.10
N SER A 553 16.74 -1.99 18.16
CA SER A 553 18.20 -1.86 18.31
C SER A 553 18.82 -1.02 17.18
N ASP A 554 19.95 -0.41 17.49
CA ASP A 554 20.84 0.25 16.54
C ASP A 554 20.18 1.39 15.73
N ALA A 555 19.16 2.03 16.31
CA ALA A 555 18.58 3.23 15.70
C ALA A 555 19.55 4.41 15.79
N ASP A 556 19.71 5.18 14.69
CA ASP A 556 20.66 6.30 14.60
C ASP A 556 20.07 7.65 15.06
N SER A 557 18.76 7.77 15.20
CA SER A 557 18.11 9.02 15.60
C SER A 557 17.13 8.79 16.76
N HIS A 558 16.13 7.97 16.57
CA HIS A 558 15.12 7.63 17.58
C HIS A 558 14.69 6.19 17.44
N ALA A 559 14.50 5.47 18.54
CA ALA A 559 13.87 4.16 18.47
C ALA A 559 12.37 4.32 18.14
N ILE A 560 11.68 5.25 18.79
CA ILE A 560 10.27 5.55 18.51
C ILE A 560 10.11 7.07 18.33
N SER A 561 9.50 7.48 17.24
CA SER A 561 9.20 8.90 16.98
C SER A 561 7.70 9.10 16.74
N LEU A 562 7.11 10.02 17.49
CA LEU A 562 5.70 10.37 17.44
C LEU A 562 5.54 11.80 16.92
N VAL A 563 4.69 11.99 15.92
CA VAL A 563 4.53 13.28 15.24
C VAL A 563 3.04 13.55 14.98
N GLY A 564 2.62 14.79 15.16
CA GLY A 564 1.24 15.22 14.91
C GLY A 564 0.25 14.65 15.92
N SER A 565 -0.98 14.39 15.52
CA SER A 565 -2.02 13.83 16.38
C SER A 565 -1.82 12.33 16.58
N VAL A 566 -1.43 11.95 17.79
CA VAL A 566 -1.14 10.57 18.20
C VAL A 566 -1.90 10.17 19.47
N SER A 567 -3.07 10.78 19.68
CA SER A 567 -3.96 10.44 20.78
C SER A 567 -4.27 8.94 20.80
N GLU A 568 -4.42 8.37 21.99
CA GLU A 568 -4.67 6.93 22.22
C GLU A 568 -3.51 5.98 21.89
N THR A 569 -2.35 6.50 21.49
CA THR A 569 -1.16 5.67 21.28
C THR A 569 -0.66 5.11 22.61
N LYS A 570 -0.37 3.79 22.64
CA LYS A 570 0.24 3.10 23.78
C LYS A 570 1.63 2.62 23.41
N VAL A 571 2.63 3.02 24.21
CA VAL A 571 4.03 2.61 24.00
C VAL A 571 4.51 1.95 25.28
N THR A 572 4.54 0.61 25.30
CA THR A 572 4.77 -0.14 26.53
C THR A 572 5.66 -1.37 26.32
N GLU A 573 6.45 -1.70 27.31
CA GLU A 573 7.20 -2.96 27.37
C GLU A 573 8.17 -3.18 26.19
N ASN A 574 8.67 -2.10 25.56
CA ASN A 574 9.65 -2.21 24.48
C ASN A 574 11.08 -2.21 25.07
N THR A 575 11.94 -3.03 24.51
CA THR A 575 13.39 -3.02 24.78
C THR A 575 14.09 -2.18 23.73
N ILE A 576 14.78 -1.14 24.17
CA ILE A 576 15.29 -0.08 23.29
C ILE A 576 16.79 0.08 23.48
N SER A 577 17.54 0.02 22.39
CA SER A 577 18.96 0.35 22.32
C SER A 577 19.29 1.13 21.07
N GLY A 578 20.40 1.86 21.07
CA GLY A 578 20.80 2.68 19.93
C GLY A 578 21.38 4.02 20.37
N ARG A 579 21.40 4.98 19.47
CA ARG A 579 21.96 6.31 19.72
C ARG A 579 21.13 7.40 19.07
N GLY A 580 21.10 8.56 19.70
CA GLY A 580 20.37 9.72 19.17
C GLY A 580 19.92 10.67 20.27
N PRO A 581 19.22 11.76 19.92
CA PRO A 581 18.82 12.79 20.90
C PRO A 581 17.78 12.32 21.93
N SER A 582 17.04 11.24 21.65
CA SER A 582 16.14 10.59 22.61
C SER A 582 15.68 9.24 22.11
N ALA A 583 15.53 8.26 23.00
CA ALA A 583 15.00 6.95 22.67
C ALA A 583 13.58 7.05 22.10
N ILE A 584 12.71 7.77 22.79
CA ILE A 584 11.34 8.05 22.35
C ILE A 584 11.18 9.58 22.16
N ASP A 585 10.94 10.02 20.92
CA ASP A 585 10.71 11.43 20.60
C ASP A 585 9.20 11.74 20.52
N THR A 586 8.77 12.69 21.35
CA THR A 586 7.38 13.19 21.40
C THR A 586 7.32 14.70 21.18
N LYS A 587 8.44 15.35 20.83
CA LYS A 587 8.52 16.83 20.76
C LYS A 587 7.61 17.43 19.69
N ARG A 588 7.29 16.64 18.66
CA ARG A 588 6.43 17.06 17.55
C ARG A 588 5.02 16.46 17.66
N ALA A 589 4.71 15.76 18.72
CA ALA A 589 3.39 15.19 18.97
C ALA A 589 2.47 16.24 19.60
N ALA A 590 1.29 16.42 19.03
CA ALA A 590 0.18 17.19 19.61
C ALA A 590 -0.77 16.22 20.32
N ASP A 591 -1.49 16.71 21.35
CA ASP A 591 -2.55 15.98 22.08
C ASP A 591 -2.11 14.63 22.63
N VAL A 592 -0.96 14.62 23.30
CA VAL A 592 -0.33 13.39 23.79
C VAL A 592 -1.04 12.86 25.03
N ASN A 593 -2.12 12.11 24.88
CA ASN A 593 -2.63 11.18 25.89
C ASN A 593 -1.92 9.81 25.78
N MET A 594 -0.61 9.86 25.71
CA MET A 594 0.19 8.67 25.49
C MET A 594 0.41 7.89 26.78
N HIS A 595 0.06 6.63 26.79
CA HIS A 595 0.45 5.71 27.84
C HIS A 595 1.88 5.19 27.58
N ARG A 596 2.86 5.81 28.24
CA ARG A 596 4.27 5.41 28.18
C ARG A 596 4.73 4.85 29.52
N TRP A 597 4.92 3.54 29.60
CA TRP A 597 5.39 2.90 30.83
C TRP A 597 6.06 1.54 30.54
N LYS A 598 6.95 1.13 31.44
CA LYS A 598 7.69 -0.14 31.35
C LYS A 598 8.51 -0.34 30.08
N ASN A 599 8.98 0.73 29.41
CA ASN A 599 9.96 0.58 28.35
C ASN A 599 11.37 0.50 28.96
N ASP A 600 12.21 -0.40 28.47
CA ASP A 600 13.62 -0.50 28.85
C ASP A 600 14.46 0.33 27.87
N GLU A 601 14.89 1.50 28.31
CA GLU A 601 15.75 2.43 27.56
C GLU A 601 17.20 2.42 28.08
N GLY A 602 17.60 1.44 28.92
CA GLY A 602 18.88 1.43 29.63
C GLY A 602 20.12 1.40 28.72
N ASN A 603 19.97 0.92 27.50
CA ASN A 603 21.04 0.84 26.50
C ASN A 603 20.97 1.95 25.44
N TRP A 604 20.24 3.05 25.71
CA TRP A 604 20.18 4.18 24.79
C TRP A 604 21.32 5.17 25.04
N HIS A 605 22.05 5.56 23.97
CA HIS A 605 23.12 6.54 24.03
C HIS A 605 22.62 7.91 23.56
N ASP A 606 22.44 8.87 24.50
CA ASP A 606 22.04 10.25 24.17
C ASP A 606 23.20 11.00 23.51
N THR A 607 23.02 11.39 22.25
CA THR A 607 23.98 12.14 21.44
C THR A 607 23.70 13.65 21.44
N THR A 608 22.80 14.15 22.30
CA THR A 608 22.44 15.57 22.34
C THR A 608 23.69 16.42 22.67
N PRO A 609 24.09 17.38 21.82
CA PRO A 609 25.26 18.23 22.09
C PRO A 609 25.10 18.99 23.41
N PHE A 610 26.17 19.03 24.21
CA PHE A 610 26.18 19.70 25.51
C PHE A 610 25.65 21.15 25.43
N VAL A 611 25.93 21.86 24.33
CA VAL A 611 25.44 23.23 24.10
C VAL A 611 23.92 23.30 24.03
N VAL A 612 23.26 22.28 23.41
CA VAL A 612 21.81 22.20 23.32
C VAL A 612 21.21 21.86 24.70
N THR A 613 21.84 20.96 25.43
CA THR A 613 21.45 20.61 26.81
C THR A 613 21.60 21.84 27.72
N LEU A 614 22.72 22.56 27.64
CA LEU A 614 22.96 23.78 28.39
C LEU A 614 21.92 24.87 28.03
N LYS A 615 21.60 25.06 26.75
CA LYS A 615 20.57 26.01 26.30
C LYS A 615 19.18 25.67 26.81
N ARG A 616 18.90 24.38 27.01
CA ARG A 616 17.63 23.89 27.58
C ARG A 616 17.50 24.19 29.07
N PHE A 617 18.62 24.10 29.80
CA PHE A 617 18.68 24.49 31.22
C PHE A 617 18.72 26.02 31.42
N LEU A 618 19.32 26.76 30.51
CA LEU A 618 19.41 28.23 30.51
C LEU A 618 18.20 28.88 29.81
N GLN A 619 17.00 28.38 30.10
CA GLN A 619 15.79 29.11 29.72
C GLN A 619 15.79 30.50 30.39
N PRO A 620 15.16 31.53 29.80
CA PRO A 620 15.17 32.88 30.36
C PRO A 620 14.78 32.96 31.83
N LEU A 621 13.81 32.14 32.24
CA LEU A 621 13.34 32.05 33.62
C LEU A 621 14.39 31.43 34.57
N THR A 622 15.02 30.32 34.16
CA THR A 622 16.07 29.68 34.97
C THR A 622 17.36 30.53 35.01
N ALA A 623 17.70 31.18 33.91
CA ALA A 623 18.79 32.14 33.87
C ALA A 623 18.55 33.33 34.80
N MET A 624 17.32 33.84 34.86
CA MET A 624 16.91 34.88 35.80
C MET A 624 17.03 34.44 37.26
N TRP A 625 16.58 33.23 37.59
CA TRP A 625 16.70 32.66 38.93
C TRP A 625 18.16 32.41 39.34
N LEU A 626 18.99 31.92 38.44
CA LEU A 626 20.42 31.74 38.66
C LEU A 626 21.12 33.08 38.84
N PHE A 627 20.75 34.12 38.07
CA PHE A 627 21.22 35.46 38.24
C PHE A 627 20.80 36.07 39.59
N LEU A 628 19.54 35.91 40.00
CA LEU A 628 19.06 36.33 41.30
C LEU A 628 19.77 35.61 42.45
N ALA A 629 19.97 34.31 42.36
CA ALA A 629 20.72 33.54 43.33
C ALA A 629 22.19 34.00 43.42
N ALA A 630 22.85 34.22 42.25
CA ALA A 630 24.22 34.74 42.20
C ALA A 630 24.28 36.16 42.81
N LEU A 631 23.29 37.01 42.56
CA LEU A 631 23.21 38.36 43.12
C LEU A 631 23.00 38.31 44.66
N LEU A 632 22.19 37.40 45.16
CA LEU A 632 22.00 37.16 46.59
C LEU A 632 23.29 36.66 47.26
N ILE A 633 23.99 35.69 46.65
CA ILE A 633 25.29 35.20 47.15
C ILE A 633 26.33 36.33 47.13
N PHE A 634 26.36 37.11 46.05
CA PHE A 634 27.27 38.25 45.94
C PHE A 634 26.99 39.33 47.00
N THR A 635 25.73 39.68 47.23
CA THR A 635 25.34 40.69 48.23
C THR A 635 25.60 40.16 49.64
N ALA A 636 25.33 38.86 49.92
CA ALA A 636 25.67 38.22 51.19
C ALA A 636 27.16 38.19 51.45
N ALA A 637 27.98 37.81 50.45
CA ALA A 637 29.45 37.82 50.54
C ALA A 637 30.03 39.24 50.72
N ARG A 638 29.40 40.24 50.12
CA ARG A 638 29.77 41.64 50.29
C ARG A 638 29.34 42.22 51.62
N GLY A 639 28.17 41.80 52.11
CA GLY A 639 27.66 42.14 53.46
C GLY A 639 28.50 41.53 54.57
N ALA A 640 28.90 40.25 54.43
CA ALA A 640 29.77 39.59 55.38
C ALA A 640 31.17 40.27 55.52
N ARG A 641 31.64 40.96 54.50
CA ARG A 641 32.91 41.75 54.54
C ARG A 641 32.73 43.14 55.16
N ARG A 642 31.53 43.60 55.45
CA ARG A 642 31.20 44.86 56.08
C ARG A 642 30.68 44.68 57.52
N ILE A 643 31.21 43.72 58.27
CA ILE A 643 31.10 43.80 59.71
C ILE A 643 32.04 44.93 60.15
N ARG A 644 31.54 46.16 60.00
CA ARG A 644 32.07 47.29 60.77
C ARG A 644 31.77 46.94 62.22
N ARG A 645 32.84 46.68 62.99
CA ARG A 645 32.74 46.79 64.42
C ARG A 645 32.14 48.19 64.69
N VAL A 646 30.89 48.21 65.04
CA VAL A 646 30.30 49.40 65.62
C VAL A 646 30.95 49.54 66.97
N VAL A 647 32.00 50.35 67.03
CA VAL A 647 32.56 50.76 68.31
C VAL A 647 31.51 51.69 68.91
N HIS A 648 30.90 51.25 70.01
CA HIS A 648 29.96 52.05 70.75
C HIS A 648 30.62 53.37 71.14
N PRO A 649 30.05 54.55 70.81
CA PRO A 649 30.68 55.84 71.05
C PRO A 649 30.99 56.12 72.51
N TYR A 650 30.60 55.32 73.45
CA TYR A 650 30.86 55.48 74.90
C TYR A 650 31.67 54.27 75.47
N ALA A 651 32.33 53.48 74.71
CA ALA A 651 33.12 52.32 75.16
C ALA A 651 34.34 52.76 76.06
N ASP A 652 34.79 54.00 76.00
CA ASP A 652 35.95 54.53 76.73
C ASP A 652 35.58 55.31 78.01
N LYS A 653 34.30 55.35 78.32
CA LYS A 653 33.85 55.97 79.54
C LYS A 653 33.62 54.91 80.61
N SER A 654 34.54 54.86 81.55
CA SER A 654 34.32 54.02 82.76
C SER A 654 33.04 54.45 83.50
N PRO A 655 32.19 53.46 83.90
CA PRO A 655 31.06 53.83 84.69
C PRO A 655 31.53 54.33 86.04
N VAL A 656 31.06 55.50 86.45
CA VAL A 656 31.28 56.07 87.76
C VAL A 656 30.61 55.09 88.76
N THR A 657 31.40 54.39 89.52
CA THR A 657 30.93 53.57 90.64
C THR A 657 30.56 54.44 91.84
N ASP A 658 29.30 54.75 91.99
CA ASP A 658 28.78 55.08 93.27
C ASP A 658 28.24 53.86 93.97
N GLY A 659 28.94 53.55 95.06
CA GLY A 659 28.59 52.38 95.86
C GLY A 659 27.24 52.44 96.57
N ARG A 660 26.36 51.60 96.17
CA ARG A 660 25.29 51.11 97.07
C ARG A 660 24.91 49.72 96.61
N THR A 661 25.29 48.75 97.39
CA THR A 661 24.85 47.36 97.37
C THR A 661 23.33 47.30 97.62
N LEU A 662 22.56 46.71 96.77
CA LEU A 662 21.29 46.15 97.09
C LEU A 662 21.27 44.66 96.67
N SER A 663 20.94 43.88 97.71
CA SER A 663 20.97 42.41 97.71
C SER A 663 20.04 41.75 96.70
N ALA A 664 20.54 40.64 96.19
CA ALA A 664 19.81 39.71 95.36
C ALA A 664 18.58 39.11 95.98
N GLY A 665 17.47 39.18 95.32
CA GLY A 665 16.28 38.38 95.57
C GLY A 665 16.18 37.32 94.50
N SER A 666 16.37 36.08 94.88
CA SER A 666 16.14 34.89 94.10
C SER A 666 14.65 34.66 93.81
N VAL A 667 14.26 34.41 92.64
CA VAL A 667 12.93 33.86 92.29
C VAL A 667 13.14 32.61 91.42
N PRO A 668 12.40 31.53 91.78
CA PRO A 668 12.71 30.18 91.26
C PRO A 668 12.09 29.93 89.85
N VAL A 669 12.74 29.05 89.18
CA VAL A 669 12.33 28.40 87.95
C VAL A 669 11.21 27.37 88.27
N SER A 670 10.08 27.42 87.61
CA SER A 670 9.14 26.33 87.52
C SER A 670 9.14 25.75 86.11
N ASN A 671 9.51 24.51 86.06
CA ASN A 671 9.26 23.57 84.98
C ASN A 671 7.78 23.24 84.92
N GLU A 672 7.16 23.22 83.80
CA GLU A 672 6.11 22.25 83.51
C GLU A 672 6.03 21.86 82.04
N ASN A 673 6.16 20.56 81.86
CA ASN A 673 5.85 19.78 80.68
C ASN A 673 4.34 19.81 80.41
N HIS A 674 3.95 19.62 79.14
CA HIS A 674 2.96 18.64 78.64
C HIS A 674 2.89 18.73 77.11
N LEU A 675 3.30 17.66 76.41
CA LEU A 675 2.52 16.53 75.92
C LEU A 675 1.21 16.89 75.16
N GLY A 676 1.14 16.36 73.95
CA GLY A 676 -0.10 16.06 73.26
C GLY A 676 -0.05 16.18 71.76
N ALA A 677 0.26 15.19 71.11
CA ALA A 677 -0.31 14.35 70.06
C ALA A 677 -1.55 14.88 69.33
N ARG A 678 -1.47 15.01 68.04
CA ARG A 678 -2.17 14.22 67.01
C ARG A 678 -1.67 14.63 65.61
#